data_25c79063581691feb9bc7b5aa8ee2f71
#
_entry.id   25c79063581691feb9bc7b5aa8ee2f71
#
_cell.length_a   1.000
_cell.length_b   1.000
_cell.length_c   1.000
_cell.angle_alpha   90.00
_cell.angle_beta   90.00
_cell.angle_gamma   90.00
#
_symmetry.space_group_name_H-M   'P 1'
#
loop_
_entity.id
_entity.type
_entity.pdbx_description
1 polymer ?
#
loop_
_entity_poly.entity_id
_entity_poly.type
_entity_poly.pdbx_seq_one_letter_code
_entity_poly.pdbx_strand_id
1 'polypeptide(L)'
;MKKQFVSGLLLLSFLTNGNAAQIDPVSPVKFKQENEYKILSFVKLDKPAEGKLKGFLDRKPCEVISTERPDSFLVWLPMIGDRAVLSIKEGKQKILEQTIVPYIPSDWGYFKNGTIHIIQSSHQDIAWMDTPDYCRKDRIDNIILPALEMMKKNPSFKFEMEQTLNLMEFLEAHPERKEEVAQLYKEGRFTWGATYNQPYEGLSSGEQLVRQAYYGRKWVKENFPGCDDLVANNIDVPGRTWQMPQILAKSGIPNLFVSRMAEGLYDWYAPDGSKVLTFTPGNYGWASLMWKFFDQDAPTALHKLHHRTQLWGDYFKKHAIPPHYAILMSCDATKPVDFQPVIDEWNRIAETAGVELPRLKASTSEEYFEAVRGENTSFRKIEGERPDLWLYIHGPAHYQATAYKREAAVLLPAAEAFTSFCLWEKGKLDTYPRNIFDRAWMASIYPDHGLGGKNGEITDAIFEDSLKVGRDLGQSMLNDALEQIVSEVNTRKGNYVVFNDLSWNRSRWVEVPVSSARAFVKDEQGNKVASQVLSDGKGGYRLIFMAENVPSMGYRTYTVKEGKSVKMENQGVSYNSNTLENRYYKAVLGNGGILSLYDKELGKEVMHTSKFACGDVIELGYTGNGAGEFTRIIDVTPGDITPLSSMPARWKVSDSGELFTRFVNEQPTKHAVIVQTITFHNTEKKIDFDVTLKDFDGEHNRQYRIAFPVNIMSGADVHYEVPMGVVQVGKDELNIQPGGWAWGGTYVHHPKDSHPREIQNFISASGSGLGVTMSSCVAVADWVDPSREIASYPVLQGVLLSSHKSCHGEGNWYHQKGTHHFHFSLTSHQEGWKKGYQFGVEANHPLFSCRKENGTGSLPAAQSFLQVSDPFVGVSVIKKTDDGNNLIIRLVEMEGKDKEVEVTLPQEIKEVVRTNLIEEEEERLNLSGKTLRFKMGHHAIETFKLVLK
;
A
#
# COMPACT_ATOMS: atom_id res chain seq x y z
N MET A 1 -0.58 -24.86 32.97
CA MET A 1 -0.54 -23.42 33.17
C MET A 1 0.62 -22.93 34.05
N LYS A 2 0.92 -23.53 35.22
CA LYS A 2 2.05 -23.07 36.06
C LYS A 2 3.47 -23.19 35.44
N LYS A 3 3.73 -24.09 34.48
CA LYS A 3 5.05 -24.31 33.89
C LYS A 3 5.36 -23.39 32.67
N GLN A 4 4.36 -22.88 31.97
CA GLN A 4 4.57 -22.02 30.80
C GLN A 4 4.83 -20.56 31.16
N PHE A 5 4.39 -20.09 32.33
CA PHE A 5 4.58 -18.70 32.77
C PHE A 5 6.02 -18.38 33.19
N VAL A 6 6.80 -19.37 33.56
CA VAL A 6 8.17 -19.22 34.08
C VAL A 6 9.19 -19.02 32.96
N SER A 7 8.95 -19.54 31.76
CA SER A 7 9.91 -19.44 30.64
C SER A 7 10.04 -18.00 30.05
N GLY A 8 9.03 -17.17 30.16
CA GLY A 8 9.06 -15.80 29.62
C GLY A 8 9.82 -14.79 30.47
N LEU A 9 9.95 -15.01 31.77
CA LEU A 9 10.69 -14.11 32.70
C LEU A 9 12.22 -14.36 32.69
N LEU A 10 12.67 -15.46 32.13
CA LEU A 10 14.06 -15.91 32.19
C LEU A 10 15.00 -15.27 31.17
N LEU A 11 14.54 -14.46 30.24
CA LEU A 11 15.35 -13.99 29.11
C LEU A 11 15.92 -12.57 29.26
N LEU A 12 15.70 -11.88 30.33
CA LEU A 12 16.04 -10.44 30.47
C LEU A 12 17.22 -10.05 31.38
N SER A 13 17.93 -11.00 32.00
CA SER A 13 18.97 -10.63 33.01
C SER A 13 20.37 -11.23 32.79
N PHE A 14 20.84 -11.36 31.56
CA PHE A 14 22.19 -11.89 31.33
C PHE A 14 23.13 -10.91 30.64
N LEU A 15 23.61 -9.91 31.32
CA LEU A 15 24.89 -9.23 31.02
C LEU A 15 25.43 -8.53 32.27
N THR A 16 26.11 -9.25 33.15
CA THR A 16 27.23 -8.72 33.96
C THR A 16 28.14 -9.83 34.45
N ASN A 17 29.42 -9.62 34.35
CA ASN A 17 30.52 -10.49 34.77
C ASN A 17 30.70 -10.51 36.28
N GLY A 18 30.97 -11.72 36.83
CA GLY A 18 31.71 -11.82 38.09
C GLY A 18 31.03 -12.61 39.21
N ASN A 19 31.63 -13.67 39.60
CA ASN A 19 31.57 -14.58 40.75
C ASN A 19 30.84 -14.06 42.00
N ALA A 20 29.60 -14.45 42.20
CA ALA A 20 28.90 -14.74 43.44
C ALA A 20 27.45 -15.12 43.13
N ALA A 21 26.80 -15.89 44.00
CA ALA A 21 25.36 -16.19 43.85
C ALA A 21 24.57 -14.88 43.66
N GLN A 22 23.97 -14.70 42.51
CA GLN A 22 23.21 -13.50 42.20
C GLN A 22 21.74 -13.70 42.56
N ILE A 23 21.24 -12.85 43.41
CA ILE A 23 19.82 -12.60 43.57
C ILE A 23 19.50 -11.39 42.72
N ASP A 24 18.60 -11.58 41.73
CA ASP A 24 18.00 -10.39 41.13
C ASP A 24 17.31 -9.58 42.22
N PRO A 25 17.46 -8.24 42.21
CA PRO A 25 16.77 -7.40 43.16
C PRO A 25 15.30 -7.77 43.16
N VAL A 26 14.72 -7.91 44.35
CA VAL A 26 13.37 -8.43 44.55
C VAL A 26 12.44 -7.75 43.55
N SER A 27 11.90 -8.54 42.64
CA SER A 27 10.95 -8.01 41.65
C SER A 27 9.82 -7.29 42.38
N PRO A 28 9.46 -6.06 42.01
CA PRO A 28 8.30 -5.39 42.58
C PRO A 28 6.98 -6.06 42.20
N VAL A 29 7.02 -7.17 41.42
CA VAL A 29 5.85 -7.88 40.97
C VAL A 29 5.19 -8.59 42.14
N LYS A 30 3.98 -8.15 42.48
CA LYS A 30 3.10 -8.80 43.44
C LYS A 30 2.19 -9.80 42.70
N PHE A 31 2.22 -11.02 43.12
CA PHE A 31 1.30 -12.02 42.64
C PHE A 31 0.25 -12.33 43.73
N LYS A 32 -1.00 -12.28 43.36
CA LYS A 32 -2.07 -12.74 44.29
C LYS A 32 -2.12 -14.26 44.24
N GLN A 33 -1.69 -14.89 45.36
CA GLN A 33 -1.86 -16.32 45.58
C GLN A 33 -2.89 -16.49 46.68
N GLU A 34 -3.99 -17.18 46.36
CA GLU A 34 -5.12 -17.38 47.26
C GLU A 34 -5.69 -16.04 47.77
N ASN A 35 -5.37 -15.57 48.93
CA ASN A 35 -5.79 -14.27 49.46
C ASN A 35 -4.61 -13.40 49.88
N GLU A 36 -3.39 -13.78 49.56
CA GLU A 36 -2.19 -13.04 49.95
C GLU A 36 -1.41 -12.58 48.73
N TYR A 37 -0.78 -11.41 48.83
CA TYR A 37 0.19 -10.95 47.83
C TYR A 37 1.57 -11.47 48.17
N LYS A 38 2.26 -12.08 47.17
CA LYS A 38 3.62 -12.56 47.31
C LYS A 38 4.49 -11.96 46.21
N ILE A 39 5.76 -11.85 46.50
CA ILE A 39 6.79 -11.37 45.57
C ILE A 39 7.57 -12.57 45.04
N LEU A 40 7.87 -12.58 43.72
CA LEU A 40 8.71 -13.61 43.10
C LEU A 40 10.13 -13.08 42.98
N SER A 41 11.11 -13.79 43.52
CA SER A 41 12.53 -13.48 43.39
C SER A 41 13.26 -14.56 42.59
N PHE A 42 14.11 -14.15 41.67
CA PHE A 42 14.97 -15.05 40.92
C PHE A 42 16.31 -15.21 41.65
N VAL A 43 16.77 -16.44 41.82
CA VAL A 43 18.05 -16.73 42.45
C VAL A 43 18.88 -17.61 41.52
N LYS A 44 20.12 -17.18 41.28
CA LYS A 44 21.13 -17.94 40.53
C LYS A 44 22.29 -18.28 41.51
N LEU A 45 22.64 -19.56 41.51
CA LEU A 45 23.77 -20.07 42.30
C LEU A 45 25.03 -20.14 41.43
N ASP A 46 26.19 -20.04 42.08
CA ASP A 46 27.50 -20.23 41.42
C ASP A 46 27.72 -21.67 40.97
N LYS A 47 27.03 -22.62 41.59
CA LYS A 47 27.12 -24.06 41.28
C LYS A 47 25.70 -24.65 41.28
N PRO A 48 25.45 -25.65 40.43
CA PRO A 48 24.19 -26.38 40.45
C PRO A 48 23.87 -26.95 41.84
N ALA A 49 22.60 -26.87 42.24
CA ALA A 49 22.11 -27.54 43.45
C ALA A 49 21.94 -29.04 43.16
N GLU A 50 22.46 -29.88 44.05
CA GLU A 50 22.38 -31.34 43.94
C GLU A 50 21.20 -31.93 44.74
N GLY A 51 20.63 -31.13 45.64
CA GLY A 51 19.58 -31.56 46.56
C GLY A 51 18.37 -30.66 46.61
N LYS A 52 17.42 -31.02 47.46
CA LYS A 52 16.17 -30.26 47.67
C LYS A 52 16.46 -28.92 48.38
N LEU A 53 16.07 -27.83 47.73
CA LEU A 53 16.24 -26.46 48.27
C LEU A 53 15.09 -26.09 49.21
N LYS A 54 15.43 -25.34 50.29
CA LYS A 54 14.46 -24.69 51.21
C LYS A 54 14.79 -23.24 51.34
N GLY A 55 13.81 -22.37 51.15
CA GLY A 55 13.93 -20.92 51.31
C GLY A 55 13.38 -20.43 52.67
N PHE A 56 13.99 -19.42 53.20
CA PHE A 56 13.55 -18.72 54.42
C PHE A 56 13.73 -17.22 54.27
N LEU A 57 12.71 -16.45 54.58
CA LEU A 57 12.77 -14.99 54.68
C LEU A 57 12.60 -14.59 56.13
N ASP A 58 13.59 -13.96 56.74
CA ASP A 58 13.64 -13.62 58.16
C ASP A 58 13.31 -14.82 59.04
N ARG A 59 13.86 -15.99 58.70
CA ARG A 59 13.64 -17.31 59.36
C ARG A 59 12.26 -17.93 59.11
N LYS A 60 11.31 -17.26 58.43
CA LYS A 60 10.03 -17.86 58.00
C LYS A 60 10.20 -18.59 56.70
N PRO A 61 9.64 -19.81 56.57
CA PRO A 61 9.78 -20.58 55.31
C PRO A 61 9.10 -19.87 54.17
N CYS A 62 9.74 -19.93 52.99
CA CYS A 62 9.21 -19.46 51.72
C CYS A 62 9.35 -20.57 50.66
N GLU A 63 8.44 -20.57 49.69
CA GLU A 63 8.38 -21.57 48.65
C GLU A 63 9.51 -21.35 47.63
N VAL A 64 10.21 -22.42 47.29
CA VAL A 64 11.27 -22.44 46.27
C VAL A 64 10.79 -23.30 45.10
N ILE A 65 10.85 -22.75 43.91
CA ILE A 65 10.45 -23.42 42.66
C ILE A 65 11.69 -23.66 41.83
N SER A 66 11.97 -24.91 41.51
CA SER A 66 13.04 -25.29 40.59
C SER A 66 12.72 -24.83 39.16
N THR A 67 13.70 -24.35 38.44
CA THR A 67 13.62 -24.05 37.01
C THR A 67 14.18 -25.24 36.20
N GLU A 68 14.22 -25.12 34.88
CA GLU A 68 14.87 -26.10 34.02
C GLU A 68 16.41 -26.12 34.18
N ARG A 69 16.97 -25.09 34.85
CA ARG A 69 18.40 -25.00 35.13
C ARG A 69 18.68 -25.39 36.57
N PRO A 70 19.61 -26.31 36.84
CA PRO A 70 19.91 -26.74 38.19
C PRO A 70 20.62 -25.71 39.07
N ASP A 71 21.16 -24.64 38.45
CA ASP A 71 21.80 -23.50 39.09
C ASP A 71 20.86 -22.33 39.38
N SER A 72 19.59 -22.42 38.95
CA SER A 72 18.66 -21.30 39.00
C SER A 72 17.29 -21.75 39.53
N PHE A 73 16.67 -20.91 40.36
CA PHE A 73 15.35 -21.17 40.92
C PHE A 73 14.60 -19.89 41.26
N LEU A 74 13.32 -20.02 41.50
CA LEU A 74 12.45 -18.92 41.91
C LEU A 74 12.05 -19.08 43.34
N VAL A 75 11.91 -17.99 44.08
CA VAL A 75 11.48 -18.00 45.47
C VAL A 75 10.26 -17.11 45.64
N TRP A 76 9.17 -17.69 46.15
CA TRP A 76 8.02 -16.92 46.55
C TRP A 76 8.25 -16.29 47.92
N LEU A 77 8.26 -15.00 47.98
CA LEU A 77 8.45 -14.19 49.19
C LEU A 77 7.17 -13.53 49.64
N PRO A 78 6.87 -13.47 50.92
CA PRO A 78 5.80 -12.60 51.42
C PRO A 78 6.20 -11.13 51.16
N MET A 79 5.23 -10.22 51.25
CA MET A 79 5.48 -8.80 51.11
C MET A 79 6.60 -8.35 52.06
N ILE A 80 7.62 -7.67 51.47
CA ILE A 80 8.75 -7.12 52.21
C ILE A 80 8.48 -5.63 52.45
N GLY A 81 8.60 -5.15 53.67
CA GLY A 81 8.52 -3.72 53.99
C GLY A 81 9.76 -2.98 53.53
N ASP A 82 10.73 -2.79 54.47
CA ASP A 82 11.95 -2.07 54.14
C ASP A 82 13.08 -2.99 53.65
N ARG A 83 13.36 -4.03 54.42
CA ARG A 83 14.40 -5.03 54.13
C ARG A 83 14.09 -6.35 54.81
N ALA A 84 14.61 -7.45 54.27
CA ALA A 84 14.51 -8.79 54.86
C ALA A 84 15.77 -9.61 54.54
N VAL A 85 16.02 -10.67 55.31
CA VAL A 85 17.13 -11.59 55.04
C VAL A 85 16.57 -12.87 54.39
N LEU A 86 16.93 -13.09 53.11
CA LEU A 86 16.69 -14.30 52.41
C LEU A 86 17.83 -15.29 52.65
N SER A 87 17.48 -16.50 53.11
CA SER A 87 18.44 -17.61 53.22
C SER A 87 17.92 -18.83 52.50
N ILE A 88 18.79 -19.46 51.71
CA ILE A 88 18.51 -20.71 51.00
C ILE A 88 19.39 -21.80 51.55
N LYS A 89 18.77 -22.97 51.82
CA LYS A 89 19.44 -24.16 52.34
C LYS A 89 19.28 -25.32 51.39
N GLU A 90 20.33 -26.08 51.23
CA GLU A 90 20.34 -27.37 50.61
C GLU A 90 20.56 -28.43 51.71
N GLY A 91 19.55 -29.24 51.98
CA GLY A 91 19.57 -30.12 53.15
C GLY A 91 19.75 -29.33 54.47
N LYS A 92 20.88 -29.56 55.21
CA LYS A 92 21.26 -28.80 56.42
C LYS A 92 22.18 -27.63 56.13
N GLN A 93 22.79 -27.55 54.97
CA GLN A 93 23.76 -26.56 54.58
C GLN A 93 23.08 -25.26 54.10
N LYS A 94 23.52 -24.10 54.58
CA LYS A 94 23.11 -22.79 54.07
C LYS A 94 24.01 -22.48 52.88
N ILE A 95 23.42 -22.36 51.69
CA ILE A 95 24.11 -22.05 50.43
C ILE A 95 24.00 -20.59 50.00
N LEU A 96 23.02 -19.87 50.58
CA LEU A 96 22.81 -18.45 50.32
C LEU A 96 22.28 -17.76 51.57
N GLU A 97 22.79 -16.59 51.89
CA GLU A 97 22.19 -15.64 52.84
C GLU A 97 22.45 -14.23 52.33
N GLN A 98 21.42 -13.48 52.09
CA GLN A 98 21.53 -12.13 51.56
C GLN A 98 20.38 -11.26 52.08
N THR A 99 20.72 -10.02 52.47
CA THR A 99 19.72 -9.00 52.73
C THR A 99 19.13 -8.53 51.42
N ILE A 100 17.81 -8.58 51.32
CA ILE A 100 17.06 -8.12 50.18
C ILE A 100 16.17 -6.94 50.59
N VAL A 101 16.00 -6.01 49.67
CA VAL A 101 15.12 -4.86 49.80
C VAL A 101 14.18 -4.81 48.63
N PRO A 102 12.94 -4.30 48.80
CA PRO A 102 12.04 -4.10 47.63
C PRO A 102 12.71 -3.11 46.68
N TYR A 103 12.76 -3.50 45.41
CA TYR A 103 13.25 -2.63 44.35
C TYR A 103 12.09 -1.90 43.70
N ILE A 104 12.01 -0.60 43.87
CA ILE A 104 11.13 0.28 43.11
C ILE A 104 12.02 1.08 42.18
N PRO A 105 11.88 0.97 40.86
CA PRO A 105 12.62 1.79 39.92
C PRO A 105 12.39 3.27 40.22
N SER A 106 13.43 3.98 40.65
CA SER A 106 13.37 5.39 41.06
C SER A 106 14.12 6.34 40.13
N ASP A 107 15.04 5.78 39.30
CA ASP A 107 15.76 6.58 38.31
C ASP A 107 15.06 6.46 36.96
N TRP A 108 14.16 7.37 36.68
CA TRP A 108 13.41 7.47 35.43
C TRP A 108 14.06 8.44 34.43
N GLY A 109 15.23 8.96 34.76
CA GLY A 109 16.00 9.85 33.90
C GLY A 109 15.16 11.02 33.39
N TYR A 110 15.08 11.19 32.09
CA TYR A 110 14.32 12.28 31.46
C TYR A 110 12.81 12.21 31.74
N PHE A 111 12.25 11.01 31.95
CA PHE A 111 10.81 10.81 32.16
C PHE A 111 10.37 10.93 33.64
N LYS A 112 11.23 11.22 34.59
CA LYS A 112 10.90 11.16 36.02
C LYS A 112 9.68 12.01 36.46
N ASN A 113 9.46 13.15 35.80
CA ASN A 113 8.30 14.01 36.01
C ASN A 113 7.38 14.05 34.76
N GLY A 114 7.50 13.05 33.89
CA GLY A 114 6.76 12.94 32.64
C GLY A 114 5.43 12.23 32.82
N THR A 115 4.86 11.86 31.67
CA THR A 115 3.62 11.11 31.60
C THR A 115 3.79 9.91 30.68
N ILE A 116 3.30 8.76 31.12
CA ILE A 116 3.14 7.57 30.29
C ILE A 116 1.66 7.49 29.90
N HIS A 117 1.39 7.59 28.60
CA HIS A 117 0.08 7.53 28.02
C HIS A 117 -0.28 6.09 27.67
N ILE A 118 -1.34 5.56 28.25
CA ILE A 118 -1.92 4.29 27.83
C ILE A 118 -2.98 4.62 26.80
N ILE A 119 -2.72 4.26 25.56
CA ILE A 119 -3.65 4.43 24.43
C ILE A 119 -4.27 3.08 24.15
N GLN A 120 -5.55 2.96 24.42
CA GLN A 120 -6.26 1.71 24.24
C GLN A 120 -7.05 1.69 22.94
N SER A 121 -6.77 0.71 22.11
CA SER A 121 -7.42 0.45 20.84
C SER A 121 -7.61 -1.05 20.63
N SER A 122 -8.14 -1.43 19.49
CA SER A 122 -8.19 -2.80 19.02
C SER A 122 -7.91 -2.82 17.53
N HIS A 123 -6.90 -3.58 17.11
CA HIS A 123 -6.68 -3.78 15.69
C HIS A 123 -7.82 -4.61 15.11
N GLN A 124 -8.43 -4.11 14.05
CA GLN A 124 -9.65 -4.67 13.46
C GLN A 124 -9.53 -4.74 11.95
N ASP A 125 -9.02 -5.86 11.48
CA ASP A 125 -9.16 -6.22 10.06
C ASP A 125 -10.63 -6.19 9.63
N ILE A 126 -10.88 -5.81 8.40
CA ILE A 126 -12.23 -5.95 7.83
C ILE A 126 -12.58 -7.43 7.73
N ALA A 127 -11.59 -8.30 7.40
CA ALA A 127 -11.85 -9.70 7.10
C ALA A 127 -10.70 -10.69 7.29
N TRP A 128 -9.65 -10.41 8.03
CA TRP A 128 -8.53 -11.35 8.19
C TRP A 128 -8.86 -12.55 9.07
N MET A 129 -9.52 -12.31 10.21
CA MET A 129 -9.82 -13.35 11.20
C MET A 129 -10.99 -14.22 10.79
N ASP A 130 -11.91 -13.71 9.97
CA ASP A 130 -13.07 -14.39 9.41
C ASP A 130 -13.66 -13.53 8.27
N THR A 131 -14.89 -13.84 7.81
CA THR A 131 -15.58 -13.04 6.80
C THR A 131 -15.87 -11.61 7.29
N PRO A 132 -16.04 -10.62 6.39
CA PRO A 132 -16.33 -9.24 6.78
C PRO A 132 -17.53 -9.12 7.71
N ASP A 133 -18.61 -9.86 7.45
CA ASP A 133 -19.80 -9.84 8.30
C ASP A 133 -19.55 -10.37 9.70
N TYR A 134 -18.75 -11.43 9.83
CA TYR A 134 -18.37 -11.96 11.14
C TYR A 134 -17.47 -10.96 11.89
N CYS A 135 -16.45 -10.43 11.24
CA CYS A 135 -15.53 -9.46 11.84
C CYS A 135 -16.27 -8.18 12.26
N ARG A 136 -17.21 -7.68 11.44
CA ARG A 136 -18.08 -6.54 11.77
C ARG A 136 -18.91 -6.83 13.03
N LYS A 137 -19.56 -7.99 13.07
CA LYS A 137 -20.37 -8.39 14.23
C LYS A 137 -19.53 -8.53 15.49
N ASP A 138 -18.38 -9.20 15.42
CA ASP A 138 -17.46 -9.36 16.55
C ASP A 138 -16.98 -8.01 17.08
N ARG A 139 -16.59 -7.10 16.20
CA ARG A 139 -16.18 -5.74 16.53
C ARG A 139 -17.27 -4.97 17.26
N ILE A 140 -18.50 -5.05 16.79
CA ILE A 140 -19.63 -4.37 17.43
C ILE A 140 -19.92 -4.97 18.80
N ASP A 141 -20.14 -6.29 18.86
CA ASP A 141 -20.63 -6.97 20.06
C ASP A 141 -19.55 -7.11 21.14
N ASN A 142 -18.31 -7.37 20.77
CA ASN A 142 -17.25 -7.74 21.70
C ASN A 142 -16.25 -6.62 22.00
N ILE A 143 -16.27 -5.52 21.22
CA ILE A 143 -15.29 -4.44 21.34
C ILE A 143 -15.98 -3.10 21.55
N ILE A 144 -16.77 -2.60 20.59
CA ILE A 144 -17.33 -1.25 20.64
C ILE A 144 -18.38 -1.13 21.74
N LEU A 145 -19.37 -2.01 21.77
CA LEU A 145 -20.40 -1.98 22.81
C LEU A 145 -19.82 -2.14 24.22
N PRO A 146 -18.91 -3.10 24.49
CA PRO A 146 -18.23 -3.19 25.79
C PRO A 146 -17.42 -1.94 26.15
N ALA A 147 -16.72 -1.29 25.19
CA ALA A 147 -15.99 -0.06 25.45
C ALA A 147 -16.93 1.07 25.89
N LEU A 148 -18.05 1.25 25.18
CA LEU A 148 -19.07 2.24 25.54
C LEU A 148 -19.69 1.97 26.92
N GLU A 149 -19.93 0.70 27.28
CA GLU A 149 -20.43 0.34 28.61
C GLU A 149 -19.38 0.55 29.73
N MET A 150 -18.09 0.38 29.42
CA MET A 150 -17.01 0.75 30.35
C MET A 150 -16.94 2.26 30.55
N MET A 151 -17.12 3.06 29.51
CA MET A 151 -17.16 4.54 29.61
C MET A 151 -18.30 5.02 30.51
N LYS A 152 -19.44 4.37 30.52
CA LYS A 152 -20.54 4.70 31.43
C LYS A 152 -20.18 4.44 32.90
N LYS A 153 -19.43 3.36 33.15
CA LYS A 153 -19.05 2.96 34.51
C LYS A 153 -17.83 3.71 35.02
N ASN A 154 -16.89 4.03 34.16
CA ASN A 154 -15.64 4.70 34.48
C ASN A 154 -15.47 5.97 33.64
N PRO A 155 -15.65 7.17 34.21
CA PRO A 155 -15.47 8.43 33.50
C PRO A 155 -14.05 8.66 32.96
N SER A 156 -13.04 7.98 33.51
CA SER A 156 -11.64 8.09 33.05
C SER A 156 -11.29 7.12 31.94
N PHE A 157 -12.18 6.18 31.61
CA PHE A 157 -11.93 5.18 30.57
C PHE A 157 -11.97 5.85 29.19
N LYS A 158 -10.97 5.54 28.38
CA LYS A 158 -10.82 6.00 26.99
C LYS A 158 -10.58 4.82 26.06
N PHE A 159 -11.12 4.94 24.86
CA PHE A 159 -10.94 3.94 23.82
C PHE A 159 -10.96 4.62 22.43
N GLU A 160 -10.19 4.10 21.48
CA GLU A 160 -10.20 4.58 20.11
C GLU A 160 -10.36 3.43 19.11
N MET A 161 -11.06 3.70 18.03
CA MET A 161 -11.13 2.84 16.85
C MET A 161 -10.09 3.27 15.84
N GLU A 162 -9.54 2.34 15.10
CA GLU A 162 -8.43 2.64 14.18
C GLU A 162 -8.88 3.28 12.85
N GLN A 163 -10.17 3.17 12.48
CA GLN A 163 -10.65 3.62 11.16
C GLN A 163 -12.11 4.06 11.19
N THR A 164 -12.45 5.01 10.31
CA THR A 164 -13.82 5.57 10.24
C THR A 164 -14.84 4.52 9.80
N LEU A 165 -14.49 3.57 8.94
CA LEU A 165 -15.40 2.50 8.51
C LEU A 165 -16.01 1.74 9.69
N ASN A 166 -15.22 1.49 10.75
CA ASN A 166 -15.71 0.80 11.93
C ASN A 166 -16.84 1.59 12.63
N LEU A 167 -16.72 2.92 12.65
CA LEU A 167 -17.77 3.80 13.17
C LEU A 167 -18.99 3.83 12.26
N MET A 168 -18.79 3.86 10.94
CA MET A 168 -19.90 3.82 9.96
C MET A 168 -20.71 2.55 10.13
N GLU A 169 -20.06 1.39 10.17
CA GLU A 169 -20.71 0.09 10.34
C GLU A 169 -21.40 -0.05 11.72
N PHE A 170 -20.77 0.50 12.76
CA PHE A 170 -21.39 0.52 14.11
C PHE A 170 -22.68 1.35 14.12
N LEU A 171 -22.68 2.53 13.53
CA LEU A 171 -23.86 3.40 13.51
C LEU A 171 -24.92 2.96 12.50
N GLU A 172 -24.56 2.19 11.49
CA GLU A 172 -25.55 1.50 10.64
C GLU A 172 -26.33 0.46 11.46
N ALA A 173 -25.65 -0.29 12.31
CA ALA A 173 -26.26 -1.30 13.20
C ALA A 173 -26.96 -0.68 14.43
N HIS A 174 -26.43 0.43 14.96
CA HIS A 174 -26.86 1.11 16.18
C HIS A 174 -27.03 2.61 15.99
N PRO A 175 -27.96 3.06 15.13
CA PRO A 175 -28.15 4.49 14.85
C PRO A 175 -28.57 5.30 16.10
N GLU A 176 -29.21 4.66 17.08
CA GLU A 176 -29.61 5.24 18.36
C GLU A 176 -28.42 5.66 19.24
N ARG A 177 -27.21 5.16 18.95
CA ARG A 177 -26.00 5.48 19.73
C ARG A 177 -25.26 6.72 19.24
N LYS A 178 -25.72 7.36 18.18
CA LYS A 178 -25.00 8.48 17.52
C LYS A 178 -24.72 9.65 18.47
N GLU A 179 -25.72 10.05 19.24
CA GLU A 179 -25.57 11.17 20.18
C GLU A 179 -24.64 10.83 21.34
N GLU A 180 -24.64 9.60 21.82
CA GLU A 180 -23.71 9.11 22.84
C GLU A 180 -22.27 9.16 22.32
N VAL A 181 -22.02 8.66 21.12
CA VAL A 181 -20.70 8.71 20.48
C VAL A 181 -20.22 10.15 20.31
N ALA A 182 -21.10 11.05 19.83
CA ALA A 182 -20.76 12.46 19.68
C ALA A 182 -20.38 13.13 21.01
N GLN A 183 -21.09 12.79 22.09
CA GLN A 183 -20.80 13.31 23.42
C GLN A 183 -19.47 12.78 23.96
N LEU A 184 -19.20 11.48 23.83
CA LEU A 184 -17.95 10.86 24.27
C LEU A 184 -16.74 11.37 23.49
N TYR A 185 -16.90 11.69 22.20
CA TYR A 185 -15.85 12.35 21.42
C TYR A 185 -15.55 13.75 21.99
N LYS A 186 -16.54 14.58 22.23
CA LYS A 186 -16.36 15.93 22.83
C LYS A 186 -15.70 15.88 24.22
N GLU A 187 -15.91 14.80 24.94
CA GLU A 187 -15.25 14.53 26.24
C GLU A 187 -13.80 14.05 26.08
N GLY A 188 -13.32 13.78 24.85
CA GLY A 188 -12.00 13.22 24.56
C GLY A 188 -11.84 11.78 25.05
N ARG A 189 -12.91 10.99 25.01
CA ARG A 189 -12.97 9.64 25.58
C ARG A 189 -13.14 8.54 24.55
N PHE A 190 -13.79 8.84 23.43
CA PHE A 190 -14.00 7.91 22.33
C PHE A 190 -13.63 8.61 21.03
N THR A 191 -12.59 8.14 20.37
CA THR A 191 -12.07 8.70 19.12
C THR A 191 -11.96 7.62 18.04
N TRP A 192 -11.64 8.02 16.83
CA TRP A 192 -11.46 7.11 15.69
C TRP A 192 -10.43 7.64 14.71
N GLY A 193 -9.90 6.76 13.89
CA GLY A 193 -8.95 7.13 12.84
C GLY A 193 -9.62 7.88 11.69
N ALA A 194 -8.90 8.86 11.15
CA ALA A 194 -9.38 9.82 10.18
C ALA A 194 -9.58 9.25 8.76
N THR A 195 -9.00 8.09 8.45
CA THR A 195 -9.13 7.45 7.13
C THR A 195 -10.28 6.44 7.11
N TYR A 196 -10.83 6.19 5.92
CA TYR A 196 -11.90 5.23 5.72
C TYR A 196 -11.52 3.85 6.24
N ASN A 197 -10.37 3.31 5.77
CA ASN A 197 -9.76 2.08 6.29
C ASN A 197 -8.22 2.14 6.23
N GLN A 198 -7.54 0.98 6.38
CA GLN A 198 -6.08 0.83 6.41
C GLN A 198 -5.60 0.07 5.15
N PRO A 199 -5.34 0.76 4.02
CA PRO A 199 -5.04 0.11 2.76
C PRO A 199 -3.58 -0.35 2.65
N TYR A 200 -3.32 -1.30 1.73
CA TYR A 200 -2.02 -1.42 1.09
C TYR A 200 -1.77 -0.18 0.23
N GLU A 201 -0.88 0.69 0.68
CA GLU A 201 -0.65 1.97 0.03
C GLU A 201 -0.10 1.81 -1.38
N GLY A 202 0.96 1.00 -1.56
CA GLY A 202 1.59 0.78 -2.87
C GLY A 202 0.71 0.06 -3.90
N LEU A 203 -0.24 -0.77 -3.45
CA LEU A 203 -1.22 -1.44 -4.32
C LEU A 203 -2.45 -0.58 -4.66
N SER A 204 -2.54 0.61 -4.09
CA SER A 204 -3.60 1.59 -4.37
C SER A 204 -3.10 2.66 -5.32
N SER A 205 -3.97 3.22 -6.16
CA SER A 205 -3.62 4.44 -6.90
C SER A 205 -3.60 5.65 -5.98
N GLY A 206 -2.94 6.71 -6.40
CA GLY A 206 -2.91 7.94 -5.59
C GLY A 206 -4.30 8.51 -5.30
N GLU A 207 -5.22 8.46 -6.27
CA GLU A 207 -6.59 8.93 -6.04
C GLU A 207 -7.35 8.01 -5.09
N GLN A 208 -7.15 6.68 -5.13
CA GLN A 208 -7.72 5.77 -4.13
C GLN A 208 -7.21 6.08 -2.72
N LEU A 209 -5.95 6.48 -2.56
CA LEU A 209 -5.42 6.93 -1.26
C LEU A 209 -6.03 8.26 -0.82
N VAL A 210 -6.20 9.23 -1.71
CA VAL A 210 -6.93 10.47 -1.40
C VAL A 210 -8.36 10.16 -0.96
N ARG A 211 -9.04 9.21 -1.62
CA ARG A 211 -10.41 8.81 -1.26
C ARG A 211 -10.50 8.15 0.11
N GLN A 212 -9.44 7.56 0.63
CA GLN A 212 -9.40 7.09 2.03
C GLN A 212 -9.64 8.24 3.02
N ALA A 213 -8.90 9.34 2.87
CA ALA A 213 -9.07 10.53 3.70
C ALA A 213 -10.39 11.26 3.39
N TYR A 214 -10.76 11.35 2.11
CA TYR A 214 -11.97 12.02 1.66
C TYR A 214 -13.23 11.38 2.26
N TYR A 215 -13.42 10.07 2.08
CA TYR A 215 -14.61 9.40 2.60
C TYR A 215 -14.60 9.27 4.13
N GLY A 216 -13.45 9.11 4.76
CA GLY A 216 -13.34 9.08 6.21
C GLY A 216 -13.72 10.42 6.82
N ARG A 217 -12.92 11.45 6.62
CA ARG A 217 -13.10 12.76 7.25
C ARG A 217 -14.38 13.46 6.84
N LYS A 218 -14.75 13.38 5.57
CA LYS A 218 -15.97 14.04 5.11
C LYS A 218 -17.22 13.45 5.74
N TRP A 219 -17.30 12.14 5.80
CA TRP A 219 -18.42 11.46 6.47
C TRP A 219 -18.50 11.87 7.95
N VAL A 220 -17.37 11.98 8.63
CA VAL A 220 -17.32 12.44 10.02
C VAL A 220 -17.85 13.88 10.13
N LYS A 221 -17.38 14.80 9.31
CA LYS A 221 -17.82 16.21 9.32
C LYS A 221 -19.33 16.37 9.05
N GLU A 222 -19.87 15.53 8.18
CA GLU A 222 -21.31 15.52 7.87
C GLU A 222 -22.17 14.94 9.01
N ASN A 223 -21.66 13.91 9.68
CA ASN A 223 -22.39 13.19 10.72
C ASN A 223 -22.13 13.69 12.14
N PHE A 224 -20.98 14.28 12.39
CA PHE A 224 -20.50 14.75 13.69
C PHE A 224 -19.92 16.16 13.57
N PRO A 225 -20.75 17.20 13.31
CA PRO A 225 -20.27 18.57 13.19
C PRO A 225 -19.50 19.00 14.44
N GLY A 226 -18.27 19.51 14.24
CA GLY A 226 -17.37 19.92 15.33
C GLY A 226 -16.51 18.81 15.90
N CYS A 227 -16.56 17.59 15.35
CA CYS A 227 -15.54 16.56 15.55
C CYS A 227 -14.52 16.66 14.41
N ASP A 228 -13.26 16.61 14.75
CA ASP A 228 -12.15 16.77 13.80
C ASP A 228 -11.08 15.72 14.06
N ASP A 229 -11.10 14.64 13.25
CA ASP A 229 -10.15 13.55 13.42
C ASP A 229 -8.78 13.99 12.93
N LEU A 230 -7.78 13.88 13.78
CA LEU A 230 -6.43 14.38 13.54
C LEU A 230 -5.37 13.29 13.43
N VAL A 231 -5.77 12.03 13.53
CA VAL A 231 -4.85 10.90 13.52
C VAL A 231 -5.30 9.86 12.49
N ALA A 232 -4.44 9.55 11.53
CA ALA A 232 -4.60 8.38 10.69
C ALA A 232 -3.92 7.16 11.32
N ASN A 233 -4.54 6.01 11.19
CA ASN A 233 -3.96 4.73 11.58
C ASN A 233 -3.76 3.85 10.35
N ASN A 234 -2.57 3.28 10.21
CA ASN A 234 -2.29 2.20 9.27
C ASN A 234 -1.28 1.26 9.92
N ILE A 235 -1.76 0.52 10.91
CA ILE A 235 -0.93 -0.08 11.95
C ILE A 235 -0.33 -1.40 11.49
N ASP A 236 -1.06 -2.24 10.79
CA ASP A 236 -0.61 -3.60 10.49
C ASP A 236 0.05 -3.76 9.12
N VAL A 237 0.08 -2.76 8.29
CA VAL A 237 0.65 -2.83 6.93
C VAL A 237 2.11 -2.40 6.92
N PRO A 238 3.06 -3.18 6.36
CA PRO A 238 4.48 -2.82 6.35
C PRO A 238 4.85 -1.81 5.27
N GLY A 239 4.18 -1.77 4.13
CA GLY A 239 4.44 -0.85 3.02
C GLY A 239 3.94 0.56 3.27
N ARG A 240 4.67 1.58 2.77
CA ARG A 240 4.29 3.00 2.88
C ARG A 240 4.69 3.74 1.63
N THR A 241 3.75 4.48 1.05
CA THR A 241 4.09 5.24 -0.15
C THR A 241 4.63 6.63 0.15
N TRP A 242 5.55 7.06 -0.68
CA TRP A 242 6.29 8.31 -0.58
C TRP A 242 5.39 9.56 -0.47
N GLN A 243 4.24 9.55 -1.15
CA GLN A 243 3.30 10.67 -1.16
C GLN A 243 2.30 10.65 -0.01
N MET A 244 2.22 9.58 0.79
CA MET A 244 1.21 9.49 1.85
C MET A 244 1.28 10.64 2.87
N PRO A 245 2.47 11.11 3.30
CA PRO A 245 2.53 12.27 4.19
C PRO A 245 1.92 13.54 3.58
N GLN A 246 2.10 13.78 2.28
CA GLN A 246 1.44 14.90 1.59
C GLN A 246 -0.07 14.70 1.53
N ILE A 247 -0.54 13.50 1.18
CA ILE A 247 -1.96 13.18 1.10
C ILE A 247 -2.63 13.41 2.46
N LEU A 248 -2.05 12.93 3.54
CA LEU A 248 -2.58 13.13 4.89
C LEU A 248 -2.55 14.61 5.29
N ALA A 249 -1.41 15.27 5.16
CA ALA A 249 -1.25 16.67 5.55
C ALA A 249 -2.21 17.59 4.78
N LYS A 250 -2.31 17.43 3.46
CA LYS A 250 -3.24 18.18 2.60
C LYS A 250 -4.69 17.72 2.73
N SER A 251 -4.96 16.65 3.47
CA SER A 251 -6.31 16.28 3.92
C SER A 251 -6.62 16.78 5.34
N GLY A 252 -5.73 17.57 5.94
CA GLY A 252 -5.88 18.10 7.30
C GLY A 252 -5.62 17.06 8.39
N ILE A 253 -4.85 16.00 8.11
CA ILE A 253 -4.50 14.93 9.06
C ILE A 253 -3.02 15.07 9.40
N PRO A 254 -2.67 15.71 10.55
CA PRO A 254 -1.27 16.02 10.87
C PRO A 254 -0.52 14.88 11.56
N ASN A 255 -1.18 13.81 11.95
CA ASN A 255 -0.61 12.74 12.75
C ASN A 255 -0.87 11.37 12.13
N LEU A 256 0.09 10.46 12.32
CA LEU A 256 0.03 9.10 11.79
C LEU A 256 0.54 8.07 12.82
N PHE A 257 -0.24 7.04 13.08
CA PHE A 257 0.20 5.83 13.76
C PHE A 257 0.49 4.73 12.74
N VAL A 258 1.67 4.16 12.82
CA VAL A 258 2.08 3.00 12.01
C VAL A 258 2.79 1.97 12.88
N SER A 259 2.94 0.74 12.40
CA SER A 259 3.88 -0.22 12.98
C SER A 259 4.71 -0.94 11.89
N ARG A 260 5.25 -2.08 12.20
CA ARG A 260 6.06 -2.87 11.27
C ARG A 260 7.35 -2.17 10.83
N MET A 261 7.83 -1.20 11.62
CA MET A 261 9.09 -0.51 11.41
C MET A 261 9.74 -0.15 12.77
N ALA A 262 10.95 0.41 12.76
CA ALA A 262 11.65 0.77 13.99
C ALA A 262 10.81 1.69 14.88
N GLU A 263 10.78 1.37 16.18
CA GLU A 263 10.09 2.19 17.17
C GLU A 263 10.61 3.63 17.17
N GLY A 264 9.70 4.60 17.24
CA GLY A 264 10.09 6.01 17.29
C GLY A 264 8.99 7.02 17.07
N LEU A 265 9.42 8.27 17.18
CA LEU A 265 8.69 9.46 16.77
C LEU A 265 9.45 10.14 15.63
N TYR A 266 8.76 10.42 14.54
CA TYR A 266 9.36 10.94 13.32
C TYR A 266 8.53 12.05 12.70
N ASP A 267 9.18 13.09 12.18
CA ASP A 267 8.60 13.91 11.12
C ASP A 267 8.78 13.13 9.80
N TRP A 268 7.71 12.55 9.26
CA TRP A 268 7.75 11.87 7.97
C TRP A 268 7.42 12.87 6.87
N TYR A 269 8.39 13.09 6.00
CA TYR A 269 8.30 14.04 4.91
C TYR A 269 7.89 13.37 3.60
N ALA A 270 6.99 14.01 2.90
CA ALA A 270 6.75 13.76 1.49
C ALA A 270 7.74 14.55 0.62
N PRO A 271 7.87 14.23 -0.67
CA PRO A 271 8.85 14.87 -1.55
C PRO A 271 8.56 16.35 -1.83
N ASP A 272 7.35 16.85 -1.61
CA ASP A 272 7.00 18.28 -1.72
C ASP A 272 7.34 19.10 -0.47
N GLY A 273 7.87 18.45 0.57
CA GLY A 273 8.16 19.05 1.87
C GLY A 273 7.02 19.03 2.87
N SER A 274 5.83 18.58 2.50
CA SER A 274 4.75 18.29 3.44
C SER A 274 5.17 17.20 4.43
N LYS A 275 4.64 17.24 5.64
CA LYS A 275 5.01 16.26 6.67
C LYS A 275 3.85 15.92 7.60
N VAL A 276 3.94 14.74 8.20
CA VAL A 276 3.09 14.30 9.30
C VAL A 276 3.95 13.83 10.48
N LEU A 277 3.49 14.08 11.70
CA LEU A 277 4.12 13.53 12.89
C LEU A 277 3.71 12.05 13.03
N THR A 278 4.69 11.17 12.96
CA THR A 278 4.47 9.73 12.94
C THR A 278 4.99 9.07 14.20
N PHE A 279 4.17 8.27 14.85
CA PHE A 279 4.58 7.38 15.93
C PHE A 279 4.50 5.91 15.47
N THR A 280 5.51 5.15 15.87
CA THR A 280 5.51 3.70 15.70
C THR A 280 5.95 3.01 16.98
N PRO A 281 5.17 2.07 17.53
CA PRO A 281 5.59 1.23 18.66
C PRO A 281 6.54 0.11 18.26
N GLY A 282 6.94 0.02 16.99
CA GLY A 282 7.64 -1.14 16.41
C GLY A 282 6.65 -2.22 15.95
N ASN A 283 6.05 -2.95 16.87
CA ASN A 283 4.93 -3.84 16.61
C ASN A 283 3.73 -3.42 17.46
N TYR A 284 2.55 -3.30 16.86
CA TYR A 284 1.34 -2.82 17.52
C TYR A 284 0.86 -3.74 18.65
N GLY A 285 1.13 -5.06 18.55
CA GLY A 285 0.73 -6.04 19.55
C GLY A 285 1.70 -6.23 20.73
N TRP A 286 2.87 -5.56 20.74
CA TRP A 286 3.88 -5.89 21.76
C TRP A 286 3.42 -5.63 23.18
N ALA A 287 2.67 -4.57 23.43
CA ALA A 287 2.25 -4.21 24.78
C ALA A 287 1.13 -5.13 25.30
N SER A 288 0.14 -5.43 24.49
CA SER A 288 -1.03 -6.22 24.87
C SER A 288 -0.74 -7.73 24.87
N LEU A 289 -0.07 -8.25 23.85
CA LEU A 289 0.15 -9.69 23.70
C LEU A 289 1.40 -10.16 24.45
N MET A 290 2.49 -9.45 24.30
CA MET A 290 3.79 -9.97 24.72
C MET A 290 4.14 -9.60 26.13
N TRP A 291 3.76 -8.42 26.54
CA TRP A 291 4.12 -7.94 27.86
C TRP A 291 3.00 -8.08 28.86
N LYS A 292 1.75 -7.94 28.46
CA LYS A 292 0.57 -8.10 29.31
C LYS A 292 0.69 -7.50 30.72
N PHE A 293 1.53 -6.46 30.87
CA PHE A 293 1.91 -5.99 32.19
C PHE A 293 0.81 -5.16 32.83
N PHE A 294 -0.05 -4.53 32.05
CA PHE A 294 -1.19 -3.80 32.61
C PHE A 294 -2.34 -4.72 33.03
N ASP A 295 -2.38 -5.95 32.52
CA ASP A 295 -3.37 -6.95 32.95
C ASP A 295 -3.08 -7.54 34.33
N GLN A 296 -1.89 -7.27 34.90
CA GLN A 296 -1.40 -7.88 36.13
C GLN A 296 -1.47 -6.89 37.31
N ASP A 297 -0.54 -5.96 37.40
CA ASP A 297 -0.46 -4.96 38.47
C ASP A 297 0.50 -3.82 38.13
N ALA A 298 0.39 -2.72 38.91
CA ALA A 298 1.23 -1.54 38.77
C ALA A 298 2.74 -1.82 39.01
N PRO A 299 3.16 -2.63 40.00
CA PRO A 299 4.56 -2.98 40.21
C PRO A 299 5.19 -3.68 39.01
N THR A 300 4.45 -4.57 38.35
CA THR A 300 4.90 -5.22 37.09
C THR A 300 5.08 -4.21 35.98
N ALA A 301 4.13 -3.30 35.82
CA ALA A 301 4.22 -2.23 34.82
C ALA A 301 5.40 -1.28 35.10
N LEU A 302 5.62 -0.89 36.35
CA LEU A 302 6.76 -0.06 36.78
C LEU A 302 8.09 -0.69 36.35
N HIS A 303 8.30 -1.96 36.65
CA HIS A 303 9.56 -2.64 36.33
C HIS A 303 9.81 -2.72 34.80
N LYS A 304 8.81 -3.09 34.05
CA LYS A 304 8.94 -3.28 32.59
C LYS A 304 9.09 -1.95 31.85
N LEU A 305 8.32 -0.93 32.23
CA LEU A 305 8.38 0.37 31.58
C LEU A 305 9.63 1.17 31.95
N HIS A 306 10.17 0.99 33.16
CA HIS A 306 11.42 1.63 33.58
C HIS A 306 12.54 1.34 32.57
N HIS A 307 12.77 0.07 32.26
CA HIS A 307 13.80 -0.31 31.27
C HIS A 307 13.52 0.28 29.90
N ARG A 308 12.27 0.31 29.48
CA ARG A 308 11.92 0.81 28.15
C ARG A 308 12.10 2.33 28.02
N THR A 309 11.68 3.09 29.01
CA THR A 309 11.83 4.54 29.00
C THR A 309 13.28 5.01 29.06
N GLN A 310 14.19 4.25 29.71
CA GLN A 310 15.62 4.56 29.70
C GLN A 310 16.21 4.62 28.29
N LEU A 311 15.75 3.78 27.38
CA LEU A 311 16.22 3.76 25.99
C LEU A 311 15.87 5.02 25.22
N TRP A 312 14.83 5.75 25.65
CA TRP A 312 14.30 6.93 24.95
C TRP A 312 14.69 8.26 25.58
N GLY A 313 15.17 8.26 26.82
CA GLY A 313 15.44 9.48 27.56
C GLY A 313 16.41 10.44 26.85
N ASP A 314 17.51 9.91 26.32
CA ASP A 314 18.50 10.73 25.61
C ASP A 314 17.96 11.25 24.26
N TYR A 315 17.17 10.47 23.55
CA TYR A 315 16.54 10.90 22.32
C TYR A 315 15.55 12.04 22.57
N PHE A 316 14.65 11.89 23.53
CA PHE A 316 13.68 12.93 23.88
C PHE A 316 14.36 14.22 24.34
N LYS A 317 15.37 14.11 25.18
CA LYS A 317 16.16 15.26 25.66
C LYS A 317 16.90 15.96 24.51
N LYS A 318 17.56 15.19 23.63
CA LYS A 318 18.29 15.71 22.47
C LYS A 318 17.39 16.50 21.52
N HIS A 319 16.17 16.04 21.32
CA HIS A 319 15.23 16.61 20.37
C HIS A 319 14.21 17.55 21.02
N ALA A 320 14.42 17.92 22.27
CA ALA A 320 13.54 18.80 23.06
C ALA A 320 12.07 18.31 23.06
N ILE A 321 11.85 17.00 22.97
CA ILE A 321 10.53 16.40 23.05
C ILE A 321 10.10 16.38 24.51
N PRO A 322 8.92 16.90 24.88
CA PRO A 322 8.42 16.80 26.25
C PRO A 322 8.38 15.34 26.75
N PRO A 323 8.56 15.10 28.07
CA PRO A 323 8.69 13.73 28.60
C PRO A 323 7.36 12.96 28.64
N HIS A 324 6.78 12.74 27.49
CA HIS A 324 5.56 11.98 27.28
C HIS A 324 5.85 10.71 26.50
N TYR A 325 5.54 9.54 27.04
CA TYR A 325 5.78 8.26 26.42
C TYR A 325 4.46 7.53 26.13
N ALA A 326 4.28 6.99 24.93
CA ALA A 326 3.05 6.27 24.58
C ALA A 326 3.21 4.76 24.65
N ILE A 327 2.20 4.11 25.18
CA ILE A 327 2.00 2.67 25.16
C ILE A 327 0.71 2.38 24.41
N LEU A 328 0.85 1.81 23.23
CA LEU A 328 -0.31 1.38 22.45
C LEU A 328 -0.77 0.00 22.94
N MET A 329 -1.95 -0.03 23.54
CA MET A 329 -2.63 -1.26 23.96
C MET A 329 -3.60 -1.69 22.87
N SER A 330 -3.05 -2.21 21.77
CA SER A 330 -3.79 -2.76 20.62
C SER A 330 -3.24 -4.12 20.25
N CYS A 331 -4.08 -4.98 19.70
CA CYS A 331 -3.77 -6.20 18.98
C CYS A 331 -5.04 -6.70 18.28
N ASP A 332 -4.90 -7.72 17.42
CA ASP A 332 -6.02 -8.33 16.69
C ASP A 332 -7.18 -8.67 17.62
N ALA A 333 -8.33 -8.08 17.37
CA ALA A 333 -9.58 -8.28 18.12
C ALA A 333 -9.41 -8.16 19.66
N THR A 334 -8.48 -7.33 20.13
CA THR A 334 -8.25 -7.11 21.57
C THR A 334 -9.48 -6.48 22.21
N LYS A 335 -10.04 -7.15 23.22
CA LYS A 335 -11.18 -6.61 23.97
C LYS A 335 -10.76 -5.45 24.86
N PRO A 336 -11.63 -4.44 25.04
CA PRO A 336 -11.34 -3.34 25.95
C PRO A 336 -11.17 -3.85 27.40
N VAL A 337 -10.20 -3.24 28.12
CA VAL A 337 -9.85 -3.59 29.50
C VAL A 337 -9.80 -2.30 30.33
N ASP A 338 -10.42 -2.32 31.51
CA ASP A 338 -10.34 -1.20 32.45
C ASP A 338 -8.99 -1.22 33.20
N PHE A 339 -8.06 -0.39 32.76
CA PHE A 339 -6.76 -0.22 33.40
C PHE A 339 -6.75 0.78 34.56
N GLN A 340 -7.86 1.41 34.90
CA GLN A 340 -7.91 2.45 35.95
C GLN A 340 -7.38 1.95 37.30
N PRO A 341 -7.66 0.72 37.75
CA PRO A 341 -7.09 0.23 39.01
C PRO A 341 -5.55 0.19 39.02
N VAL A 342 -4.94 -0.13 37.85
CA VAL A 342 -3.49 -0.16 37.70
C VAL A 342 -2.93 1.27 37.65
N ILE A 343 -3.61 2.18 37.00
CA ILE A 343 -3.24 3.60 36.94
C ILE A 343 -3.29 4.22 38.33
N ASP A 344 -4.32 3.97 39.10
CA ASP A 344 -4.50 4.50 40.45
C ASP A 344 -3.45 3.94 41.42
N GLU A 345 -3.17 2.62 41.35
CA GLU A 345 -2.13 2.01 42.18
C GLU A 345 -0.73 2.55 41.81
N TRP A 346 -0.41 2.71 40.52
CA TRP A 346 0.83 3.30 40.06
C TRP A 346 1.03 4.71 40.61
N ASN A 347 0.03 5.57 40.40
CA ASN A 347 0.12 6.95 40.88
C ASN A 347 0.19 7.03 42.42
N ARG A 348 -0.51 6.16 43.13
CA ARG A 348 -0.42 6.03 44.58
C ARG A 348 0.98 5.57 45.06
N ILE A 349 1.63 4.65 44.33
CA ILE A 349 3.02 4.25 44.64
C ILE A 349 3.94 5.44 44.56
N ALA A 350 3.82 6.30 43.54
CA ALA A 350 4.61 7.52 43.41
C ALA A 350 4.46 8.44 44.64
N GLU A 351 3.23 8.66 45.10
CA GLU A 351 2.93 9.52 46.23
C GLU A 351 3.46 8.94 47.57
N THR A 352 3.24 7.63 47.79
CA THR A 352 3.57 6.98 49.05
C THR A 352 5.03 6.60 49.22
N ALA A 353 5.73 6.29 48.13
CA ALA A 353 7.14 5.91 48.15
C ALA A 353 8.09 7.15 48.20
N GLY A 354 7.59 8.35 48.00
CA GLY A 354 8.39 9.56 47.91
C GLY A 354 9.37 9.54 46.73
N VAL A 355 9.03 8.81 45.66
CA VAL A 355 9.84 8.60 44.45
C VAL A 355 9.25 9.39 43.32
N GLU A 356 10.08 10.12 42.58
CA GLU A 356 9.66 10.83 41.37
C GLU A 356 9.45 9.83 40.22
N LEU A 357 8.21 9.37 40.03
CA LEU A 357 7.77 8.49 38.95
C LEU A 357 7.04 9.29 37.87
N PRO A 358 7.10 8.89 36.60
CA PRO A 358 6.21 9.43 35.59
C PRO A 358 4.77 9.14 35.97
N ARG A 359 3.87 10.04 35.61
CA ARG A 359 2.44 9.84 35.82
C ARG A 359 1.89 8.86 34.80
N LEU A 360 1.11 7.90 35.21
CA LEU A 360 0.39 7.01 34.31
C LEU A 360 -1.00 7.57 34.02
N LYS A 361 -1.43 7.61 32.77
CA LYS A 361 -2.68 8.24 32.32
C LYS A 361 -3.31 7.45 31.17
N ALA A 362 -4.62 7.21 31.22
CA ALA A 362 -5.39 6.81 30.05
C ALA A 362 -5.49 8.01 29.09
N SER A 363 -5.18 7.78 27.81
CA SER A 363 -5.11 8.83 26.80
C SER A 363 -5.64 8.36 25.46
N THR A 364 -5.97 9.32 24.60
CA THR A 364 -6.14 9.09 23.17
C THR A 364 -4.85 9.38 22.42
N SER A 365 -4.78 8.94 21.16
CA SER A 365 -3.66 9.24 20.27
C SER A 365 -3.46 10.75 20.09
N GLU A 366 -4.55 11.51 19.97
CA GLU A 366 -4.51 12.97 19.82
C GLU A 366 -3.87 13.63 21.05
N GLU A 367 -4.31 13.25 22.24
CA GLU A 367 -3.73 13.78 23.49
C GLU A 367 -2.22 13.51 23.59
N TYR A 368 -1.79 12.35 23.09
CA TYR A 368 -0.37 12.01 23.07
C TYR A 368 0.41 12.89 22.08
N PHE A 369 -0.09 13.03 20.85
CA PHE A 369 0.55 13.87 19.85
C PHE A 369 0.61 15.34 20.26
N GLU A 370 -0.42 15.85 20.90
CA GLU A 370 -0.41 17.19 21.49
C GLU A 370 0.66 17.32 22.59
N ALA A 371 0.73 16.32 23.48
CA ALA A 371 1.65 16.34 24.62
C ALA A 371 3.13 16.30 24.20
N VAL A 372 3.49 15.61 23.11
CA VAL A 372 4.88 15.54 22.64
C VAL A 372 5.31 16.76 21.82
N ARG A 373 4.37 17.61 21.39
CA ARG A 373 4.69 18.88 20.74
C ARG A 373 5.03 19.95 21.79
N GLY A 374 6.16 20.61 21.63
CA GLY A 374 6.57 21.74 22.46
C GLY A 374 7.14 22.86 21.60
N GLU A 375 7.42 24.02 22.19
CA GLU A 375 7.88 25.20 21.44
C GLU A 375 9.15 24.96 20.62
N ASN A 376 10.08 24.13 21.13
CA ASN A 376 11.38 23.88 20.50
C ASN A 376 11.56 22.42 20.08
N THR A 377 10.47 21.66 19.98
CA THR A 377 10.53 20.23 19.63
C THR A 377 10.97 20.05 18.18
N SER A 378 11.94 19.18 17.96
CA SER A 378 12.39 18.75 16.64
C SER A 378 12.42 17.23 16.56
N PHE A 379 11.58 16.67 15.70
CA PHE A 379 11.56 15.22 15.51
C PHE A 379 12.59 14.76 14.47
N ARG A 380 12.99 13.50 14.56
CA ARG A 380 13.86 12.90 13.56
C ARG A 380 13.15 12.88 12.20
N LYS A 381 13.81 13.43 11.19
CA LYS A 381 13.29 13.39 9.82
C LYS A 381 13.46 12.00 9.23
N ILE A 382 12.37 11.47 8.63
CA ILE A 382 12.37 10.34 7.72
C ILE A 382 11.71 10.74 6.41
N GLU A 383 12.10 10.08 5.31
CA GLU A 383 11.63 10.39 3.97
C GLU A 383 11.85 9.18 3.07
N GLY A 384 10.97 8.95 2.12
CA GLY A 384 11.13 7.92 1.10
C GLY A 384 10.00 6.89 1.08
N GLU A 385 9.96 6.16 -0.03
CA GLU A 385 9.10 4.99 -0.23
C GLU A 385 9.54 3.84 0.65
N ARG A 386 8.61 3.13 1.26
CA ARG A 386 8.89 1.88 1.93
C ARG A 386 8.18 0.74 1.23
N PRO A 387 8.91 -0.12 0.51
CA PRO A 387 8.33 -1.28 -0.15
C PRO A 387 7.59 -2.20 0.81
N ASP A 388 6.48 -2.75 0.34
CA ASP A 388 5.73 -3.76 1.08
C ASP A 388 6.49 -5.09 1.08
N LEU A 389 6.56 -5.73 2.24
CA LEU A 389 7.18 -7.04 2.40
C LEU A 389 6.22 -8.22 2.15
N TRP A 390 4.92 -7.94 2.06
CA TRP A 390 3.86 -8.94 1.91
C TRP A 390 3.35 -9.09 0.47
N LEU A 391 4.08 -8.56 -0.48
CA LEU A 391 3.68 -8.51 -1.88
C LEU A 391 3.26 -9.85 -2.48
N TYR A 392 3.88 -10.94 -2.07
CA TYR A 392 3.55 -12.26 -2.59
C TYR A 392 2.19 -12.76 -2.15
N ILE A 393 1.74 -12.36 -0.96
CA ILE A 393 0.41 -12.71 -0.44
C ILE A 393 -0.67 -11.88 -1.12
N HIS A 394 -0.45 -10.57 -1.28
CA HIS A 394 -1.48 -9.63 -1.70
C HIS A 394 -1.43 -9.26 -3.18
N GLY A 395 -0.31 -9.47 -3.84
CA GLY A 395 -0.13 -9.21 -5.27
C GLY A 395 -0.39 -10.44 -6.13
N PRO A 396 0.65 -11.27 -6.41
CA PRO A 396 0.52 -12.37 -7.37
C PRO A 396 -0.40 -13.51 -6.94
N ALA A 397 -0.62 -13.70 -5.63
CA ALA A 397 -1.58 -14.70 -5.14
C ALA A 397 -3.04 -14.25 -5.32
N HIS A 398 -3.28 -12.94 -5.49
CA HIS A 398 -4.59 -12.34 -5.69
C HIS A 398 -4.58 -11.38 -6.90
N TYR A 399 -3.87 -11.77 -7.97
CA TYR A 399 -3.65 -10.86 -9.10
C TYR A 399 -4.95 -10.36 -9.74
N GLN A 400 -6.02 -11.17 -9.74
CA GLN A 400 -7.30 -10.79 -10.33
C GLN A 400 -7.98 -9.66 -9.54
N ALA A 401 -8.02 -9.78 -8.22
CA ALA A 401 -8.51 -8.71 -7.33
C ALA A 401 -7.71 -7.42 -7.53
N THR A 402 -6.38 -7.55 -7.60
CA THR A 402 -5.48 -6.41 -7.86
C THR A 402 -5.71 -5.80 -9.24
N ALA A 403 -5.99 -6.62 -10.27
CA ALA A 403 -6.32 -6.14 -11.61
C ALA A 403 -7.62 -5.31 -11.61
N TYR A 404 -8.70 -5.78 -10.96
CA TYR A 404 -9.94 -5.00 -10.82
C TYR A 404 -9.70 -3.66 -10.11
N LYS A 405 -8.89 -3.65 -9.06
CA LYS A 405 -8.51 -2.41 -8.36
C LYS A 405 -7.80 -1.42 -9.28
N ARG A 406 -6.86 -1.89 -10.10
CA ARG A 406 -6.11 -1.08 -11.07
C ARG A 406 -6.98 -0.59 -12.22
N GLU A 407 -7.86 -1.44 -12.75
CA GLU A 407 -8.83 -1.05 -13.77
C GLU A 407 -9.78 0.04 -13.24
N ALA A 408 -10.29 -0.11 -12.02
CA ALA A 408 -11.12 0.91 -11.37
C ALA A 408 -10.37 2.25 -11.21
N ALA A 409 -9.06 2.21 -10.92
CA ALA A 409 -8.21 3.39 -10.79
C ALA A 409 -8.04 4.19 -12.10
N VAL A 410 -8.26 3.57 -13.26
CA VAL A 410 -8.31 4.24 -14.57
C VAL A 410 -9.73 4.67 -14.92
N LEU A 411 -10.70 3.78 -14.74
CA LEU A 411 -12.07 3.98 -15.21
C LEU A 411 -12.84 5.02 -14.39
N LEU A 412 -12.66 5.05 -13.06
CA LEU A 412 -13.40 5.97 -12.20
C LEU A 412 -13.04 7.44 -12.44
N PRO A 413 -11.76 7.85 -12.48
CA PRO A 413 -11.40 9.22 -12.83
C PRO A 413 -11.84 9.62 -14.24
N ALA A 414 -11.72 8.73 -15.22
CA ALA A 414 -12.18 8.97 -16.58
C ALA A 414 -13.70 9.17 -16.62
N ALA A 415 -14.46 8.32 -15.92
CA ALA A 415 -15.90 8.43 -15.82
C ALA A 415 -16.35 9.75 -15.15
N GLU A 416 -15.73 10.11 -14.01
CA GLU A 416 -16.01 11.39 -13.32
C GLU A 416 -15.72 12.59 -14.26
N ALA A 417 -14.59 12.57 -14.95
CA ALA A 417 -14.18 13.66 -15.83
C ALA A 417 -15.14 13.83 -17.01
N PHE A 418 -15.40 12.77 -17.79
CA PHE A 418 -16.29 12.87 -18.94
C PHE A 418 -17.74 13.14 -18.55
N THR A 419 -18.22 12.60 -17.43
CA THR A 419 -19.53 12.95 -16.88
C THR A 419 -19.60 14.43 -16.53
N SER A 420 -18.59 14.95 -15.83
CA SER A 420 -18.51 16.36 -15.42
C SER A 420 -18.49 17.29 -16.63
N PHE A 421 -17.68 17.01 -17.64
CA PHE A 421 -17.62 17.81 -18.87
C PHE A 421 -18.93 17.77 -19.64
N CYS A 422 -19.54 16.59 -19.79
CA CYS A 422 -20.81 16.45 -20.46
C CYS A 422 -21.92 17.28 -19.78
N LEU A 423 -22.00 17.20 -18.45
CA LEU A 423 -23.02 17.92 -17.70
C LEU A 423 -22.74 19.44 -17.63
N TRP A 424 -21.47 19.85 -17.58
CA TRP A 424 -21.07 21.24 -17.66
C TRP A 424 -21.46 21.87 -19.00
N GLU A 425 -21.13 21.22 -20.13
CA GLU A 425 -21.51 21.66 -21.48
C GLU A 425 -23.04 21.81 -21.64
N LYS A 426 -23.81 20.96 -20.98
CA LYS A 426 -25.27 20.97 -20.99
C LYS A 426 -25.89 21.90 -19.95
N GLY A 427 -25.12 22.49 -19.03
CA GLY A 427 -25.62 23.27 -17.90
C GLY A 427 -26.44 22.44 -16.90
N LYS A 428 -26.15 21.14 -16.73
CA LYS A 428 -26.89 20.17 -15.94
C LYS A 428 -26.08 19.50 -14.84
N LEU A 429 -25.11 20.18 -14.27
CA LEU A 429 -24.27 19.64 -13.19
C LEU A 429 -25.06 19.22 -11.94
N ASP A 430 -26.25 19.78 -11.74
CA ASP A 430 -27.19 19.37 -10.69
C ASP A 430 -27.68 17.92 -10.82
N THR A 431 -27.58 17.32 -12.02
CA THR A 431 -27.95 15.93 -12.27
C THR A 431 -26.77 14.95 -12.15
N TYR A 432 -25.63 15.39 -11.62
CA TYR A 432 -24.46 14.55 -11.46
C TYR A 432 -24.76 13.33 -10.57
N PRO A 433 -24.47 12.10 -11.02
CA PRO A 433 -24.88 10.85 -10.33
C PRO A 433 -23.95 10.49 -9.17
N ARG A 434 -23.87 11.36 -8.18
CA ARG A 434 -22.96 11.28 -7.05
C ARG A 434 -23.03 9.95 -6.32
N ASN A 435 -24.25 9.49 -5.99
CA ASN A 435 -24.43 8.26 -5.22
C ASN A 435 -23.82 7.03 -5.92
N ILE A 436 -23.82 7.01 -7.26
CA ILE A 436 -23.24 5.90 -8.01
C ILE A 436 -21.71 5.97 -7.94
N PHE A 437 -21.14 7.18 -8.12
CA PHE A 437 -19.69 7.38 -7.98
C PHE A 437 -19.20 7.08 -6.56
N ASP A 438 -19.90 7.54 -5.53
CA ASP A 438 -19.55 7.25 -4.14
C ASP A 438 -19.55 5.74 -3.86
N ARG A 439 -20.59 5.04 -4.34
CA ARG A 439 -20.65 3.58 -4.22
C ARG A 439 -19.49 2.91 -4.96
N ALA A 440 -19.17 3.35 -6.17
CA ALA A 440 -18.11 2.77 -6.97
C ALA A 440 -16.72 2.99 -6.35
N TRP A 441 -16.45 4.22 -5.87
CA TRP A 441 -15.21 4.53 -5.16
C TRP A 441 -15.08 3.75 -3.86
N MET A 442 -16.11 3.76 -3.00
CA MET A 442 -16.10 2.99 -1.76
C MET A 442 -15.87 1.50 -2.01
N ALA A 443 -16.50 0.91 -3.04
CA ALA A 443 -16.27 -0.48 -3.41
C ALA A 443 -14.80 -0.73 -3.84
N SER A 444 -14.17 0.23 -4.55
CA SER A 444 -12.78 0.12 -5.02
C SER A 444 -11.74 0.26 -3.91
N ILE A 445 -12.11 0.83 -2.75
CA ILE A 445 -11.22 1.05 -1.60
C ILE A 445 -11.65 0.25 -0.35
N TYR A 446 -12.75 -0.50 -0.42
CA TYR A 446 -13.27 -1.28 0.70
C TYR A 446 -12.31 -2.34 1.21
N PRO A 447 -11.66 -3.16 0.37
CA PRO A 447 -10.66 -4.09 0.85
C PRO A 447 -9.48 -3.35 1.50
N ASP A 448 -9.21 -3.71 2.74
CA ASP A 448 -8.01 -3.28 3.46
C ASP A 448 -6.82 -4.21 3.14
N HIS A 449 -6.13 -4.69 4.14
CA HIS A 449 -5.04 -5.66 4.02
C HIS A 449 -5.47 -7.10 4.33
N GLY A 450 -6.76 -7.41 4.36
CA GLY A 450 -7.32 -8.68 4.81
C GLY A 450 -7.33 -9.82 3.78
N LEU A 451 -6.81 -9.64 2.56
CA LEU A 451 -6.62 -10.74 1.60
C LEU A 451 -5.65 -11.77 2.16
N GLY A 452 -5.97 -13.05 2.03
CA GLY A 452 -5.08 -14.13 2.49
C GLY A 452 -5.34 -14.63 3.90
N GLY A 453 -6.37 -14.13 4.58
CA GLY A 453 -6.72 -14.52 5.95
C GLY A 453 -7.44 -15.85 6.09
N LYS A 454 -8.02 -16.10 7.26
CA LYS A 454 -8.87 -17.26 7.53
C LYS A 454 -10.10 -17.25 6.63
N ASN A 455 -10.59 -18.45 6.28
CA ASN A 455 -11.72 -18.62 5.35
C ASN A 455 -11.47 -17.93 3.99
N GLY A 456 -10.20 -17.86 3.56
CA GLY A 456 -9.71 -17.05 2.44
C GLY A 456 -10.52 -17.20 1.16
N GLU A 457 -10.95 -18.42 0.80
CA GLU A 457 -11.78 -18.61 -0.41
C GLU A 457 -13.07 -17.78 -0.37
N ILE A 458 -13.71 -17.65 0.78
CA ILE A 458 -14.93 -16.86 0.95
C ILE A 458 -14.60 -15.38 1.08
N THR A 459 -13.66 -15.05 1.95
CA THR A 459 -13.24 -13.68 2.25
C THR A 459 -12.66 -12.98 1.03
N ASP A 460 -11.76 -13.65 0.34
CA ASP A 460 -11.10 -13.09 -0.84
C ASP A 460 -12.07 -12.92 -2.01
N ALA A 461 -13.05 -13.83 -2.15
CA ALA A 461 -14.12 -13.68 -3.13
C ALA A 461 -14.99 -12.45 -2.83
N ILE A 462 -15.31 -12.16 -1.57
CA ILE A 462 -16.06 -10.96 -1.18
C ILE A 462 -15.26 -9.69 -1.52
N PHE A 463 -13.97 -9.68 -1.24
CA PHE A 463 -13.11 -8.56 -1.57
C PHE A 463 -12.92 -8.39 -3.08
N GLU A 464 -12.71 -9.48 -3.81
CA GLU A 464 -12.63 -9.45 -5.27
C GLU A 464 -13.93 -8.95 -5.90
N ASP A 465 -15.09 -9.41 -5.42
CA ASP A 465 -16.41 -8.95 -5.87
C ASP A 465 -16.61 -7.45 -5.60
N SER A 466 -16.17 -6.93 -4.44
CA SER A 466 -16.22 -5.50 -4.15
C SER A 466 -15.40 -4.70 -5.17
N LEU A 467 -14.15 -5.09 -5.40
CA LEU A 467 -13.27 -4.44 -6.37
C LEU A 467 -13.85 -4.50 -7.79
N LYS A 468 -14.43 -5.65 -8.16
CA LYS A 468 -15.14 -5.85 -9.43
C LYS A 468 -16.35 -4.91 -9.56
N VAL A 469 -17.14 -4.72 -8.50
CA VAL A 469 -18.25 -3.76 -8.47
C VAL A 469 -17.74 -2.34 -8.74
N GLY A 470 -16.65 -1.93 -8.10
CA GLY A 470 -16.03 -0.62 -8.34
C GLY A 470 -15.65 -0.43 -9.81
N ARG A 471 -14.98 -1.43 -10.39
CA ARG A 471 -14.59 -1.45 -11.80
C ARG A 471 -15.81 -1.42 -12.74
N ASP A 472 -16.80 -2.27 -12.52
CA ASP A 472 -17.96 -2.42 -13.40
C ASP A 472 -18.85 -1.17 -13.39
N LEU A 473 -19.04 -0.55 -12.23
CA LEU A 473 -19.73 0.74 -12.13
C LEU A 473 -18.95 1.84 -12.84
N GLY A 474 -17.62 1.91 -12.65
CA GLY A 474 -16.75 2.84 -13.36
C GLY A 474 -16.88 2.70 -14.87
N GLN A 475 -16.84 1.47 -15.39
CA GLN A 475 -17.01 1.20 -16.82
C GLN A 475 -18.41 1.61 -17.33
N SER A 476 -19.45 1.29 -16.57
CA SER A 476 -20.82 1.67 -16.95
C SER A 476 -20.99 3.18 -17.00
N MET A 477 -20.54 3.90 -15.97
CA MET A 477 -20.61 5.37 -15.90
C MET A 477 -19.79 6.03 -17.01
N LEU A 478 -18.61 5.47 -17.32
CA LEU A 478 -17.81 5.95 -18.44
C LEU A 478 -18.56 5.78 -19.75
N ASN A 479 -19.11 4.59 -20.05
CA ASN A 479 -19.84 4.33 -21.27
C ASN A 479 -21.02 5.30 -21.43
N ASP A 480 -21.81 5.51 -20.35
CA ASP A 480 -22.93 6.44 -20.35
C ASP A 480 -22.50 7.88 -20.66
N ALA A 481 -21.37 8.34 -20.07
CA ALA A 481 -20.82 9.66 -20.32
C ALA A 481 -20.36 9.83 -21.78
N LEU A 482 -19.63 8.82 -22.30
CA LEU A 482 -19.13 8.84 -23.67
C LEU A 482 -20.28 8.82 -24.69
N GLU A 483 -21.30 8.00 -24.49
CA GLU A 483 -22.50 7.97 -25.36
C GLU A 483 -23.24 9.31 -25.36
N GLN A 484 -23.37 9.95 -24.17
CA GLN A 484 -23.97 11.27 -24.07
C GLN A 484 -23.16 12.36 -24.79
N ILE A 485 -21.82 12.35 -24.70
CA ILE A 485 -20.96 13.26 -25.45
C ILE A 485 -21.09 12.99 -26.94
N VAL A 486 -21.00 11.74 -27.36
CA VAL A 486 -21.12 11.33 -28.77
C VAL A 486 -22.44 11.76 -29.38
N SER A 487 -23.54 11.72 -28.61
CA SER A 487 -24.84 12.21 -29.09
C SER A 487 -24.84 13.69 -29.51
N GLU A 488 -23.96 14.50 -28.88
CA GLU A 488 -23.81 15.94 -29.13
C GLU A 488 -22.71 16.28 -30.17
N VAL A 489 -21.88 15.31 -30.55
CA VAL A 489 -20.80 15.57 -31.53
C VAL A 489 -21.40 15.70 -32.95
N ASN A 490 -21.01 16.78 -33.66
CA ASN A 490 -21.42 17.00 -35.05
C ASN A 490 -20.67 16.07 -36.02
N THR A 491 -21.12 14.83 -36.06
CA THR A 491 -20.60 13.81 -36.96
C THR A 491 -21.72 12.91 -37.48
N ARG A 492 -21.48 12.14 -38.54
CA ARG A 492 -22.50 11.29 -39.15
C ARG A 492 -22.75 10.02 -38.33
N LYS A 493 -23.98 9.51 -38.39
CA LYS A 493 -24.32 8.19 -37.90
C LYS A 493 -23.36 7.13 -38.46
N GLY A 494 -22.90 6.22 -37.59
CA GLY A 494 -21.96 5.17 -37.90
C GLY A 494 -20.49 5.54 -37.82
N ASN A 495 -20.16 6.83 -37.63
CA ASN A 495 -18.80 7.25 -37.30
C ASN A 495 -18.42 6.89 -35.85
N TYR A 496 -17.13 6.78 -35.61
CA TYR A 496 -16.59 6.54 -34.28
C TYR A 496 -16.02 7.82 -33.71
N VAL A 497 -16.23 8.04 -32.41
CA VAL A 497 -15.57 9.09 -31.62
C VAL A 497 -14.61 8.39 -30.68
N VAL A 498 -13.35 8.79 -30.72
CA VAL A 498 -12.26 8.22 -29.93
C VAL A 498 -11.84 9.21 -28.87
N PHE A 499 -11.81 8.76 -27.61
CA PHE A 499 -11.58 9.58 -26.44
C PHE A 499 -10.23 9.29 -25.79
N ASN A 500 -9.63 10.32 -25.23
CA ASN A 500 -8.39 10.32 -24.50
C ASN A 500 -8.62 10.89 -23.10
N ASP A 501 -8.33 10.11 -22.07
CA ASP A 501 -8.48 10.46 -20.65
C ASP A 501 -7.23 11.06 -20.00
N LEU A 502 -6.12 11.16 -20.74
CA LEU A 502 -4.87 11.74 -20.23
C LEU A 502 -4.72 13.22 -20.56
N SER A 503 -3.90 13.94 -19.78
CA SER A 503 -3.67 15.38 -19.85
C SER A 503 -2.77 15.83 -21.01
N TRP A 504 -2.37 14.93 -21.92
CA TRP A 504 -1.59 15.25 -23.12
C TRP A 504 -2.18 14.59 -24.35
N ASN A 505 -1.89 15.16 -25.53
CA ASN A 505 -2.29 14.57 -26.80
C ASN A 505 -1.56 13.26 -27.02
N ARG A 506 -2.24 12.24 -27.50
CA ARG A 506 -1.61 10.93 -27.78
C ARG A 506 -2.14 10.26 -29.04
N SER A 507 -1.34 9.34 -29.53
CA SER A 507 -1.67 8.52 -30.69
C SER A 507 -1.58 7.05 -30.29
N ARG A 508 -2.66 6.30 -30.48
CA ARG A 508 -2.75 4.88 -30.10
C ARG A 508 -3.67 4.11 -31.04
N TRP A 509 -3.54 2.81 -31.04
CA TRP A 509 -4.48 1.93 -31.73
C TRP A 509 -5.84 1.97 -31.09
N VAL A 510 -6.83 1.91 -31.96
CA VAL A 510 -8.23 1.71 -31.59
C VAL A 510 -8.77 0.55 -32.41
N GLU A 511 -9.55 -0.29 -31.78
CA GLU A 511 -10.19 -1.43 -32.41
C GLU A 511 -11.70 -1.22 -32.47
N VAL A 512 -12.29 -1.46 -33.64
CA VAL A 512 -13.74 -1.36 -33.83
C VAL A 512 -14.26 -2.54 -34.66
N PRO A 513 -15.47 -3.03 -34.41
CA PRO A 513 -16.07 -4.08 -35.21
C PRO A 513 -16.45 -3.55 -36.61
N VAL A 514 -16.26 -4.39 -37.64
CA VAL A 514 -16.66 -4.09 -39.02
C VAL A 514 -17.27 -5.32 -39.67
N SER A 515 -18.13 -5.09 -40.66
CA SER A 515 -18.84 -6.17 -41.40
C SER A 515 -18.04 -6.72 -42.58
N SER A 516 -16.95 -6.08 -42.96
CA SER A 516 -16.23 -6.41 -44.21
C SER A 516 -14.73 -6.60 -43.93
N ALA A 517 -14.12 -7.62 -44.57
CA ALA A 517 -12.67 -7.78 -44.62
C ALA A 517 -11.94 -6.61 -45.34
N ARG A 518 -12.67 -5.76 -46.01
CA ARG A 518 -12.17 -4.61 -46.74
C ARG A 518 -12.75 -3.35 -46.11
N ALA A 519 -12.04 -2.80 -45.11
CA ALA A 519 -12.40 -1.54 -44.47
C ALA A 519 -11.15 -0.67 -44.29
N PHE A 520 -11.36 0.64 -44.25
CA PHE A 520 -10.34 1.65 -43.96
C PHE A 520 -10.96 2.80 -43.19
N VAL A 521 -10.13 3.61 -42.59
CA VAL A 521 -10.53 4.74 -41.72
C VAL A 521 -10.10 6.07 -42.33
N LYS A 522 -10.93 7.10 -42.12
CA LYS A 522 -10.59 8.51 -42.35
C LYS A 522 -10.75 9.29 -41.06
N ASP A 523 -9.86 10.25 -40.86
CA ASP A 523 -10.01 11.27 -39.82
C ASP A 523 -11.13 12.27 -40.16
N GLU A 524 -11.36 13.26 -39.29
CA GLU A 524 -12.39 14.32 -39.48
C GLU A 524 -12.06 15.27 -40.61
N GLN A 525 -10.81 15.33 -41.05
CA GLN A 525 -10.35 16.12 -42.19
C GLN A 525 -10.50 15.39 -43.53
N GLY A 526 -10.84 14.11 -43.46
CA GLY A 526 -11.01 13.22 -44.61
C GLY A 526 -9.73 12.53 -45.10
N ASN A 527 -8.62 12.69 -44.35
CA ASN A 527 -7.38 11.97 -44.61
C ASN A 527 -7.55 10.48 -44.22
N LYS A 528 -6.92 9.62 -45.00
CA LYS A 528 -6.89 8.19 -44.64
C LYS A 528 -5.84 7.96 -43.56
N VAL A 529 -6.20 7.18 -42.52
CA VAL A 529 -5.29 6.78 -41.45
C VAL A 529 -4.83 5.35 -41.60
N ALA A 530 -3.66 5.04 -41.06
CA ALA A 530 -3.12 3.69 -41.04
C ALA A 530 -4.12 2.73 -40.39
N SER A 531 -4.43 1.63 -41.03
CA SER A 531 -5.44 0.68 -40.53
C SER A 531 -5.20 -0.73 -41.07
N GLN A 532 -5.63 -1.72 -40.27
CA GLN A 532 -5.48 -3.13 -40.57
C GLN A 532 -6.76 -3.88 -40.16
N VAL A 533 -7.26 -4.76 -41.01
CA VAL A 533 -8.44 -5.59 -40.72
C VAL A 533 -8.00 -6.99 -40.36
N LEU A 534 -8.52 -7.50 -39.27
CA LEU A 534 -8.34 -8.86 -38.78
C LEU A 534 -9.65 -9.62 -38.75
N SER A 535 -9.61 -10.95 -38.93
CA SER A 535 -10.74 -11.80 -38.63
C SER A 535 -10.94 -11.88 -37.09
N ASP A 536 -12.18 -11.86 -36.64
CA ASP A 536 -12.52 -12.08 -35.23
C ASP A 536 -12.57 -13.56 -34.83
N GLY A 537 -12.31 -14.46 -35.78
CA GLY A 537 -12.36 -15.92 -35.58
C GLY A 537 -13.78 -16.48 -35.44
N LYS A 538 -14.82 -15.62 -35.44
CA LYS A 538 -16.24 -15.98 -35.30
C LYS A 538 -17.06 -15.67 -36.56
N GLY A 539 -16.39 -15.34 -37.63
CA GLY A 539 -17.00 -14.99 -38.93
C GLY A 539 -17.23 -13.50 -39.16
N GLY A 540 -16.83 -12.66 -38.22
CA GLY A 540 -16.76 -11.20 -38.31
C GLY A 540 -15.35 -10.68 -38.50
N TYR A 541 -15.23 -9.36 -38.47
CA TYR A 541 -13.96 -8.67 -38.65
C TYR A 541 -13.80 -7.55 -37.61
N ARG A 542 -12.54 -7.28 -37.26
CA ARG A 542 -12.13 -6.15 -36.44
C ARG A 542 -11.21 -5.27 -37.25
N LEU A 543 -11.47 -3.98 -37.23
CA LEU A 543 -10.62 -2.97 -37.84
C LEU A 543 -9.81 -2.28 -36.78
N ILE A 544 -8.50 -2.40 -36.84
CA ILE A 544 -7.55 -1.67 -35.98
C ILE A 544 -7.04 -0.48 -36.79
N PHE A 545 -7.00 0.70 -36.18
CA PHE A 545 -6.46 1.87 -36.83
C PHE A 545 -5.68 2.75 -35.83
N MET A 546 -4.73 3.53 -36.34
CA MET A 546 -3.99 4.49 -35.56
C MET A 546 -4.82 5.76 -35.37
N ALA A 547 -5.34 5.98 -34.18
CA ALA A 547 -5.97 7.23 -33.82
C ALA A 547 -4.87 8.23 -33.45
N GLU A 548 -4.54 9.14 -34.37
CA GLU A 548 -3.44 10.07 -34.24
C GLU A 548 -3.84 11.37 -33.55
N ASN A 549 -2.99 11.88 -32.64
CA ASN A 549 -3.14 13.17 -31.98
C ASN A 549 -4.53 13.39 -31.36
N VAL A 550 -5.06 12.36 -30.68
CA VAL A 550 -6.31 12.51 -29.92
C VAL A 550 -6.08 13.54 -28.82
N PRO A 551 -6.86 14.64 -28.78
CA PRO A 551 -6.63 15.74 -27.84
C PRO A 551 -6.65 15.31 -26.38
N SER A 552 -5.87 15.98 -25.53
CA SER A 552 -5.83 15.76 -24.09
C SER A 552 -7.24 15.92 -23.48
N MET A 553 -7.61 15.04 -22.57
CA MET A 553 -8.93 15.03 -21.91
C MET A 553 -10.04 15.38 -22.91
N GLY A 554 -10.07 14.64 -24.03
CA GLY A 554 -10.89 15.04 -25.16
C GLY A 554 -11.17 13.94 -26.15
N TYR A 555 -11.55 14.31 -27.35
CA TYR A 555 -11.93 13.32 -28.37
C TYR A 555 -11.60 13.80 -29.80
N ARG A 556 -11.65 12.82 -30.71
CA ARG A 556 -11.52 13.00 -32.16
C ARG A 556 -12.42 12.01 -32.91
N THR A 557 -12.99 12.42 -34.07
CA THR A 557 -13.93 11.58 -34.84
C THR A 557 -13.25 10.89 -36.02
N TYR A 558 -13.73 9.67 -36.30
CA TYR A 558 -13.23 8.81 -37.36
C TYR A 558 -14.38 8.21 -38.16
N THR A 559 -14.20 8.12 -39.47
CA THR A 559 -15.17 7.54 -40.40
C THR A 559 -14.64 6.22 -40.95
N VAL A 560 -15.35 5.13 -40.70
CA VAL A 560 -15.06 3.83 -41.29
C VAL A 560 -15.73 3.76 -42.66
N LYS A 561 -14.98 3.32 -43.66
CA LYS A 561 -15.44 3.12 -45.05
C LYS A 561 -15.10 1.74 -45.53
N GLU A 562 -15.98 1.17 -46.37
CA GLU A 562 -15.65 -0.04 -47.14
C GLU A 562 -14.70 0.27 -48.28
N GLY A 563 -13.74 -0.59 -48.53
CA GLY A 563 -12.74 -0.47 -49.60
C GLY A 563 -11.37 -0.98 -49.20
N LYS A 564 -10.37 -0.80 -50.04
CA LYS A 564 -9.00 -1.20 -49.71
C LYS A 564 -8.40 -0.24 -48.69
N SER A 565 -7.77 -0.82 -47.65
CA SER A 565 -6.90 -0.07 -46.76
C SER A 565 -5.78 0.65 -47.54
N VAL A 566 -5.30 1.72 -47.00
CA VAL A 566 -4.15 2.43 -47.57
C VAL A 566 -2.91 1.62 -47.26
N LYS A 567 -2.11 1.35 -48.28
CA LYS A 567 -0.73 0.98 -48.05
C LYS A 567 0.02 2.27 -47.72
N MET A 568 0.57 2.39 -46.55
CA MET A 568 1.51 3.44 -46.24
C MET A 568 2.78 3.18 -47.02
N GLU A 569 3.27 4.22 -47.74
CA GLU A 569 4.49 4.10 -48.50
C GLU A 569 5.67 3.72 -47.57
N ASN A 570 6.29 2.57 -47.90
CA ASN A 570 7.58 2.07 -47.40
C ASN A 570 7.82 2.22 -45.88
N GLN A 571 7.14 1.45 -45.05
CA GLN A 571 7.55 1.29 -43.66
C GLN A 571 8.81 0.40 -43.50
N GLY A 572 9.35 -0.14 -44.58
CA GLY A 572 10.54 -1.00 -44.53
C GLY A 572 10.39 -2.23 -43.64
N VAL A 573 9.17 -2.76 -43.52
CA VAL A 573 8.91 -3.95 -42.72
C VAL A 573 9.30 -5.20 -43.50
N SER A 574 10.22 -5.96 -42.94
CA SER A 574 10.57 -7.29 -43.41
C SER A 574 10.52 -8.30 -42.28
N TYR A 575 10.02 -9.49 -42.51
CA TYR A 575 9.92 -10.54 -41.52
C TYR A 575 9.96 -11.93 -42.16
N ASN A 576 10.33 -12.92 -41.35
CA ASN A 576 10.15 -14.36 -41.68
C ASN A 576 9.62 -15.08 -40.43
N SER A 577 9.81 -16.39 -40.32
CA SER A 577 9.32 -17.17 -39.18
C SER A 577 9.91 -16.76 -37.81
N ASN A 578 11.09 -16.16 -37.78
CA ASN A 578 11.82 -15.84 -36.56
C ASN A 578 12.63 -14.53 -36.61
N THR A 579 12.48 -13.71 -37.65
CA THR A 579 13.11 -12.38 -37.71
C THR A 579 12.11 -11.31 -38.07
N LEU A 580 12.36 -10.11 -37.60
CA LEU A 580 11.64 -8.91 -37.98
C LEU A 580 12.61 -7.74 -38.08
N GLU A 581 12.41 -6.95 -39.12
CA GLU A 581 12.98 -5.60 -39.20
C GLU A 581 11.88 -4.61 -39.59
N ASN A 582 11.71 -3.56 -38.77
CA ASN A 582 10.81 -2.45 -39.05
C ASN A 582 11.58 -1.12 -38.96
N ARG A 583 10.88 -0.01 -38.90
CA ARG A 583 11.48 1.32 -38.75
C ARG A 583 12.32 1.46 -37.48
N TYR A 584 11.88 0.84 -36.36
CA TYR A 584 12.46 1.03 -35.03
C TYR A 584 13.44 -0.06 -34.64
N TYR A 585 13.09 -1.30 -34.94
CA TYR A 585 13.81 -2.45 -34.42
C TYR A 585 14.23 -3.44 -35.51
N LYS A 586 15.37 -4.09 -35.26
CA LYS A 586 15.71 -5.36 -35.85
C LYS A 586 15.76 -6.42 -34.76
N ALA A 587 14.95 -7.47 -34.91
CA ALA A 587 14.74 -8.49 -33.90
C ALA A 587 14.98 -9.89 -34.45
N VAL A 588 15.52 -10.77 -33.60
CA VAL A 588 15.66 -12.20 -33.86
C VAL A 588 14.98 -12.94 -32.72
N LEU A 589 13.95 -13.73 -33.05
CA LEU A 589 13.24 -14.59 -32.13
C LEU A 589 13.91 -15.97 -32.04
N GLY A 590 13.84 -16.58 -30.85
CA GLY A 590 14.34 -17.93 -30.60
C GLY A 590 13.66 -18.56 -29.41
N ASN A 591 14.36 -19.46 -28.73
CA ASN A 591 13.79 -20.09 -27.53
C ASN A 591 13.46 -19.05 -26.47
N GLY A 592 12.26 -19.11 -25.92
CA GLY A 592 11.80 -18.25 -24.85
C GLY A 592 11.34 -16.83 -25.25
N GLY A 593 11.71 -16.32 -26.43
CA GLY A 593 11.36 -14.95 -26.81
C GLY A 593 12.30 -14.32 -27.83
N ILE A 594 12.65 -13.04 -27.66
CA ILE A 594 13.56 -12.30 -28.52
C ILE A 594 15.00 -12.54 -28.03
N LEU A 595 15.86 -13.03 -28.90
CA LEU A 595 17.28 -13.28 -28.61
C LEU A 595 18.19 -12.09 -28.93
N SER A 596 17.79 -11.25 -29.89
CA SER A 596 18.47 -9.99 -30.24
C SER A 596 17.42 -8.95 -30.55
N LEU A 597 17.55 -7.78 -29.95
CA LEU A 597 16.71 -6.63 -30.17
C LEU A 597 17.58 -5.41 -30.38
N TYR A 598 17.86 -5.10 -31.63
CA TYR A 598 18.65 -3.94 -32.01
C TYR A 598 17.76 -2.74 -32.26
N ASP A 599 17.97 -1.67 -31.50
CA ASP A 599 17.30 -0.37 -31.67
C ASP A 599 18.02 0.43 -32.75
N LYS A 600 17.34 0.70 -33.85
CA LYS A 600 17.93 1.40 -35.02
C LYS A 600 18.13 2.90 -34.80
N GLU A 601 17.35 3.51 -33.91
CA GLU A 601 17.47 4.92 -33.57
C GLU A 601 18.60 5.16 -32.56
N LEU A 602 18.77 4.27 -31.60
CA LEU A 602 19.86 4.35 -30.63
C LEU A 602 21.16 3.75 -31.15
N GLY A 603 21.11 2.89 -32.17
CA GLY A 603 22.27 2.19 -32.69
C GLY A 603 22.83 1.15 -31.70
N LYS A 604 21.96 0.52 -30.84
CA LYS A 604 22.36 -0.33 -29.74
C LYS A 604 21.57 -1.62 -29.68
N GLU A 605 22.23 -2.68 -29.21
CA GLU A 605 21.54 -3.87 -28.71
C GLU A 605 20.90 -3.54 -27.37
N VAL A 606 19.57 -3.76 -27.27
CA VAL A 606 18.76 -3.36 -26.12
C VAL A 606 18.83 -4.40 -25.01
N MET A 607 18.94 -5.68 -25.36
CA MET A 607 18.82 -6.79 -24.41
C MET A 607 20.10 -7.60 -24.29
N HIS A 608 20.39 -8.08 -23.07
CA HIS A 608 21.49 -8.98 -22.78
C HIS A 608 20.97 -10.40 -22.56
N THR A 609 20.79 -11.15 -23.63
CA THR A 609 20.06 -12.41 -23.64
C THR A 609 20.92 -13.67 -23.37
N SER A 610 22.00 -13.53 -22.62
CA SER A 610 22.89 -14.66 -22.32
C SER A 610 22.26 -15.70 -21.39
N LYS A 611 21.29 -15.30 -20.54
CA LYS A 611 20.63 -16.17 -19.55
C LYS A 611 19.14 -16.33 -19.82
N PHE A 612 18.46 -15.24 -20.11
CA PHE A 612 17.04 -15.22 -20.44
C PHE A 612 16.82 -14.53 -21.78
N ALA A 613 15.82 -14.93 -22.51
CA ALA A 613 15.37 -14.19 -23.68
C ALA A 613 14.56 -12.94 -23.25
N CYS A 614 14.42 -11.95 -24.14
CA CYS A 614 13.51 -10.85 -23.91
C CYS A 614 12.05 -11.32 -24.08
N GLY A 615 11.25 -11.18 -23.02
CA GLY A 615 9.90 -11.73 -22.94
C GLY A 615 9.88 -13.22 -22.51
N ASP A 616 10.99 -13.74 -21.94
CA ASP A 616 11.05 -15.11 -21.45
C ASP A 616 10.06 -15.31 -20.30
N VAL A 617 9.23 -16.34 -20.39
CA VAL A 617 8.35 -16.72 -19.28
C VAL A 617 9.08 -17.79 -18.46
N ILE A 618 9.18 -17.52 -17.16
CA ILE A 618 9.90 -18.35 -16.20
C ILE A 618 8.89 -19.00 -15.27
N GLU A 619 8.83 -20.32 -15.26
CA GLU A 619 8.17 -21.08 -14.22
C GLU A 619 9.19 -21.41 -13.14
N LEU A 620 8.89 -21.13 -11.87
CA LEU A 620 9.76 -21.41 -10.75
C LEU A 620 9.01 -21.98 -9.55
N GLY A 621 9.67 -22.91 -8.85
CA GLY A 621 9.27 -23.38 -7.55
C GLY A 621 9.94 -22.58 -6.44
N TYR A 622 9.26 -22.45 -5.30
CA TYR A 622 9.81 -21.74 -4.15
C TYR A 622 9.40 -22.36 -2.83
N THR A 623 10.08 -21.95 -1.76
CA THR A 623 9.74 -22.27 -0.37
C THR A 623 9.51 -20.97 0.39
N GLY A 624 8.88 -21.08 1.56
CA GLY A 624 8.49 -19.92 2.35
C GLY A 624 7.02 -19.55 2.13
N ASN A 625 6.50 -18.66 2.96
CA ASN A 625 5.11 -18.23 2.90
C ASN A 625 4.93 -16.84 2.26
N GLY A 626 6.00 -16.22 1.79
CA GLY A 626 5.94 -14.92 1.12
C GLY A 626 5.65 -13.71 2.00
N ALA A 627 5.43 -13.92 3.31
CA ALA A 627 5.30 -12.83 4.27
C ALA A 627 6.68 -12.54 4.86
N GLY A 628 7.34 -11.50 4.37
CA GLY A 628 8.75 -11.21 4.67
C GLY A 628 9.07 -11.01 6.15
N GLU A 629 8.08 -10.72 6.99
CA GLU A 629 8.27 -10.59 8.44
C GLU A 629 8.30 -11.91 9.19
N PHE A 630 7.64 -12.94 8.67
CA PHE A 630 7.56 -14.25 9.31
C PHE A 630 8.61 -15.20 8.78
N THR A 631 8.95 -15.07 7.52
CA THR A 631 9.98 -15.81 6.83
C THR A 631 10.71 -14.91 5.83
N ARG A 632 11.69 -15.44 5.14
CA ARG A 632 12.25 -14.78 3.97
C ARG A 632 11.17 -14.62 2.91
N ILE A 633 11.22 -13.57 2.12
CA ILE A 633 10.24 -13.20 1.11
C ILE A 633 9.87 -14.44 0.30
N ILE A 634 10.56 -15.05 -0.48
CA ILE A 634 10.44 -16.43 -0.95
C ILE A 634 11.83 -16.96 -1.28
N ASP A 635 12.05 -18.24 -1.03
CA ASP A 635 13.28 -18.89 -1.42
C ASP A 635 13.04 -19.72 -2.66
N VAL A 636 13.58 -19.30 -3.79
CA VAL A 636 13.53 -20.09 -5.03
C VAL A 636 14.18 -21.44 -4.78
N THR A 637 13.49 -22.50 -5.11
CA THR A 637 13.99 -23.86 -4.92
C THR A 637 15.15 -24.12 -5.87
N PRO A 638 16.33 -24.48 -5.39
CA PRO A 638 17.47 -24.76 -6.24
C PRO A 638 17.15 -25.83 -7.30
N GLY A 639 17.44 -25.50 -8.56
CA GLY A 639 17.16 -26.41 -9.69
C GLY A 639 15.71 -26.47 -10.17
N ASP A 640 14.81 -25.70 -9.54
CA ASP A 640 13.40 -25.64 -9.94
C ASP A 640 13.08 -24.27 -10.57
N ILE A 641 13.85 -23.91 -11.57
CA ILE A 641 13.64 -22.73 -12.42
C ILE A 641 13.65 -23.21 -13.86
N THR A 642 12.55 -23.00 -14.55
CA THR A 642 12.39 -23.42 -15.93
C THR A 642 12.00 -22.22 -16.81
N PRO A 643 12.98 -21.50 -17.38
CA PRO A 643 12.67 -20.49 -18.39
C PRO A 643 12.28 -21.18 -19.70
N LEU A 644 11.34 -20.60 -20.46
CA LEU A 644 10.97 -21.13 -21.77
C LEU A 644 12.14 -21.15 -22.76
N SER A 645 13.15 -20.31 -22.54
CA SER A 645 14.40 -20.31 -23.31
C SER A 645 15.18 -21.62 -23.20
N SER A 646 14.94 -22.42 -22.16
CA SER A 646 15.52 -23.77 -22.03
C SER A 646 14.85 -24.82 -22.92
N MET A 647 13.75 -24.48 -23.59
CA MET A 647 12.96 -25.39 -24.42
C MET A 647 12.86 -24.89 -25.87
N PRO A 648 12.75 -25.80 -26.87
CA PRO A 648 12.62 -25.40 -28.26
C PRO A 648 11.33 -24.62 -28.53
N ALA A 649 11.43 -23.43 -29.14
CA ALA A 649 10.29 -22.62 -29.56
C ALA A 649 9.96 -22.81 -31.05
N ARG A 650 8.70 -22.65 -31.41
CA ARG A 650 8.20 -22.70 -32.79
C ARG A 650 7.33 -21.47 -33.07
N TRP A 651 8.00 -20.38 -33.34
CA TRP A 651 7.32 -19.13 -33.69
C TRP A 651 6.59 -19.23 -35.02
N LYS A 652 5.42 -18.61 -35.07
CA LYS A 652 4.60 -18.45 -36.27
C LYS A 652 4.15 -16.98 -36.35
N VAL A 653 4.17 -16.43 -37.55
CA VAL A 653 3.52 -15.14 -37.80
C VAL A 653 2.01 -15.40 -37.84
N SER A 654 1.26 -14.85 -36.89
CA SER A 654 -0.20 -14.95 -36.86
C SER A 654 -0.87 -13.89 -37.72
N ASP A 655 -0.31 -12.65 -37.65
CA ASP A 655 -0.81 -11.48 -38.34
C ASP A 655 0.32 -10.58 -38.78
N SER A 656 0.15 -9.93 -39.90
CA SER A 656 1.07 -8.89 -40.37
C SER A 656 0.34 -7.89 -41.24
N GLY A 657 0.75 -6.62 -41.16
CA GLY A 657 0.14 -5.55 -41.92
C GLY A 657 0.80 -4.19 -41.68
N GLU A 658 0.04 -3.15 -41.98
CA GLU A 658 0.53 -1.76 -41.89
C GLU A 658 0.87 -1.35 -40.45
N LEU A 659 0.08 -1.80 -39.50
CA LEU A 659 0.21 -1.35 -38.08
C LEU A 659 1.20 -2.18 -37.29
N PHE A 660 1.25 -3.51 -37.54
CA PHE A 660 2.06 -4.43 -36.75
C PHE A 660 2.36 -5.74 -37.43
N THR A 661 3.32 -6.44 -36.85
CA THR A 661 3.60 -7.85 -37.12
C THR A 661 3.57 -8.62 -35.81
N ARG A 662 2.82 -9.73 -35.79
CA ARG A 662 2.57 -10.54 -34.58
C ARG A 662 3.12 -11.92 -34.75
N PHE A 663 3.87 -12.36 -33.74
CA PHE A 663 4.42 -13.70 -33.62
C PHE A 663 3.76 -14.42 -32.45
N VAL A 664 3.46 -15.71 -32.64
CA VAL A 664 2.88 -16.56 -31.62
C VAL A 664 3.70 -17.81 -31.44
N ASN A 665 3.90 -18.22 -30.20
CA ASN A 665 4.53 -19.48 -29.83
C ASN A 665 3.73 -20.12 -28.69
N GLU A 666 3.52 -21.44 -28.77
CA GLU A 666 2.83 -22.22 -27.76
C GLU A 666 3.75 -23.33 -27.28
N GLN A 667 4.00 -23.41 -25.98
CA GLN A 667 4.90 -24.38 -25.35
C GLN A 667 4.25 -25.02 -24.13
N PRO A 668 4.12 -26.35 -24.09
CA PRO A 668 3.70 -27.04 -22.88
C PRO A 668 4.86 -27.04 -21.87
N THR A 669 4.53 -26.70 -20.62
CA THR A 669 5.40 -26.89 -19.46
C THR A 669 4.86 -28.04 -18.59
N LYS A 670 5.44 -28.24 -17.42
CA LYS A 670 4.98 -29.28 -16.50
C LYS A 670 3.59 -28.98 -15.95
N HIS A 671 3.27 -27.71 -15.68
CA HIS A 671 2.08 -27.30 -14.94
C HIS A 671 1.10 -26.45 -15.73
N ALA A 672 1.47 -25.98 -16.93
CA ALA A 672 0.63 -25.17 -17.79
C ALA A 672 1.02 -25.30 -19.27
N VAL A 673 0.17 -24.82 -20.18
CA VAL A 673 0.59 -24.52 -21.54
C VAL A 673 0.76 -23.01 -21.65
N ILE A 674 1.95 -22.55 -22.00
CA ILE A 674 2.26 -21.13 -22.11
C ILE A 674 2.14 -20.70 -23.57
N VAL A 675 1.27 -19.72 -23.82
CA VAL A 675 1.13 -19.08 -25.13
C VAL A 675 1.73 -17.68 -25.02
N GLN A 676 2.81 -17.44 -25.77
CA GLN A 676 3.43 -16.13 -25.90
C GLN A 676 2.99 -15.50 -27.22
N THR A 677 2.56 -14.25 -27.17
CA THR A 677 2.29 -13.43 -28.33
C THR A 677 3.16 -12.18 -28.27
N ILE A 678 4.04 -12.00 -29.27
CA ILE A 678 4.92 -10.82 -29.38
C ILE A 678 4.45 -10.00 -30.57
N THR A 679 4.05 -8.76 -30.31
CA THR A 679 3.52 -7.83 -31.32
C THR A 679 4.50 -6.66 -31.49
N PHE A 680 5.14 -6.58 -32.65
CA PHE A 680 5.99 -5.44 -33.04
C PHE A 680 5.15 -4.38 -33.75
N HIS A 681 5.08 -3.20 -33.18
CA HIS A 681 4.40 -2.07 -33.80
C HIS A 681 5.24 -1.46 -34.92
N ASN A 682 4.60 -1.10 -36.02
CA ASN A 682 5.25 -0.48 -37.18
C ASN A 682 5.13 1.06 -37.16
N THR A 683 4.14 1.58 -36.44
CA THR A 683 3.78 3.00 -36.36
C THR A 683 4.25 3.68 -35.08
N GLU A 684 4.60 2.95 -34.07
CA GLU A 684 5.11 3.43 -32.79
C GLU A 684 6.28 2.57 -32.30
N LYS A 685 7.17 3.14 -31.49
CA LYS A 685 8.34 2.44 -30.94
C LYS A 685 7.93 1.62 -29.72
N LYS A 686 7.26 0.50 -29.98
CA LYS A 686 6.61 -0.34 -28.98
C LYS A 686 6.65 -1.79 -29.38
N ILE A 687 6.77 -2.65 -28.37
CA ILE A 687 6.60 -4.11 -28.49
C ILE A 687 5.65 -4.55 -27.41
N ASP A 688 4.58 -5.26 -27.77
CA ASP A 688 3.67 -5.86 -26.80
C ASP A 688 3.97 -7.34 -26.59
N PHE A 689 3.82 -7.78 -25.36
CA PHE A 689 3.97 -9.17 -24.94
C PHE A 689 2.69 -9.60 -24.23
N ASP A 690 1.92 -10.48 -24.89
CA ASP A 690 0.77 -11.12 -24.28
C ASP A 690 1.18 -12.53 -23.86
N VAL A 691 0.92 -12.87 -22.60
CA VAL A 691 1.19 -14.18 -22.02
C VAL A 691 -0.12 -14.81 -21.58
N THR A 692 -0.43 -15.99 -22.12
CA THR A 692 -1.52 -16.81 -21.61
C THR A 692 -0.94 -18.05 -20.93
N LEU A 693 -1.20 -18.17 -19.63
CA LEU A 693 -1.01 -19.42 -18.89
C LEU A 693 -2.30 -20.22 -19.05
N LYS A 694 -2.28 -21.20 -19.95
CA LYS A 694 -3.44 -22.01 -20.29
C LYS A 694 -3.44 -23.26 -19.45
N ASP A 695 -4.59 -23.56 -18.84
CA ASP A 695 -4.84 -24.78 -18.06
C ASP A 695 -3.83 -25.03 -16.93
N PHE A 696 -3.43 -23.96 -16.20
CA PHE A 696 -2.59 -24.11 -15.01
C PHE A 696 -3.26 -25.07 -14.02
N ASP A 697 -2.51 -26.08 -13.56
CA ASP A 697 -3.03 -27.15 -12.70
C ASP A 697 -3.18 -26.75 -11.23
N GLY A 698 -2.63 -25.59 -10.82
CA GLY A 698 -2.66 -25.09 -9.45
C GLY A 698 -1.64 -25.77 -8.54
N GLU A 699 -0.54 -26.29 -9.07
CA GLU A 699 0.54 -26.89 -8.29
C GLU A 699 1.04 -25.89 -7.23
N HIS A 700 1.32 -26.42 -6.03
CA HIS A 700 1.72 -25.63 -4.87
C HIS A 700 3.07 -24.94 -5.05
N ASN A 701 3.20 -23.75 -4.46
CA ASN A 701 4.44 -22.97 -4.44
C ASN A 701 5.05 -22.80 -5.84
N ARG A 702 4.19 -22.51 -6.82
CA ARG A 702 4.58 -22.14 -8.18
C ARG A 702 4.41 -20.67 -8.42
N GLN A 703 5.37 -20.07 -9.09
CA GLN A 703 5.32 -18.69 -9.52
C GLN A 703 5.70 -18.60 -10.99
N TYR A 704 5.00 -17.73 -11.72
CA TYR A 704 5.33 -17.40 -13.11
C TYR A 704 5.77 -15.94 -13.19
N ARG A 705 6.84 -15.70 -13.95
CA ARG A 705 7.37 -14.36 -14.25
C ARG A 705 7.61 -14.21 -15.74
N ILE A 706 7.52 -12.97 -16.23
CA ILE A 706 8.06 -12.59 -17.54
C ILE A 706 9.32 -11.77 -17.33
N ALA A 707 10.37 -11.99 -18.13
CA ALA A 707 11.69 -11.38 -17.95
C ALA A 707 12.15 -10.57 -19.17
N PHE A 708 12.78 -9.42 -18.90
CA PHE A 708 13.37 -8.51 -19.89
C PHE A 708 14.79 -8.15 -19.43
N PRO A 709 15.82 -8.88 -19.90
CA PRO A 709 17.21 -8.66 -19.49
C PRO A 709 17.81 -7.46 -20.21
N VAL A 710 17.93 -6.32 -19.51
CA VAL A 710 18.40 -5.06 -20.09
C VAL A 710 19.90 -5.02 -20.27
N ASN A 711 20.39 -4.57 -21.42
CA ASN A 711 21.82 -4.54 -21.75
C ASN A 711 22.56 -3.32 -21.13
N ILE A 712 22.54 -3.24 -19.80
CA ILE A 712 23.28 -2.25 -19.01
C ILE A 712 24.14 -3.03 -18.01
N MET A 713 25.41 -3.23 -18.32
CA MET A 713 26.29 -4.12 -17.59
C MET A 713 26.77 -3.58 -16.24
N SER A 714 26.63 -2.28 -16.00
CA SER A 714 26.99 -1.67 -14.71
C SER A 714 26.34 -0.30 -14.57
N GLY A 715 26.07 0.10 -13.32
CA GLY A 715 25.58 1.45 -13.02
C GLY A 715 24.17 1.72 -13.56
N ALA A 716 23.31 0.72 -13.61
CA ALA A 716 21.92 0.91 -13.98
C ALA A 716 21.15 1.57 -12.83
N ASP A 717 20.45 2.63 -13.15
CA ASP A 717 19.42 3.22 -12.30
C ASP A 717 18.09 2.54 -12.60
N VAL A 718 17.43 2.04 -11.58
CA VAL A 718 16.09 1.45 -11.68
C VAL A 718 15.08 2.40 -11.04
N HIS A 719 14.06 2.77 -11.81
CA HIS A 719 12.96 3.62 -11.36
C HIS A 719 11.64 2.89 -11.53
N TYR A 720 10.71 3.12 -10.63
CA TYR A 720 9.36 2.58 -10.72
C TYR A 720 8.33 3.61 -10.28
N GLU A 721 7.15 3.51 -10.85
CA GLU A 721 6.05 4.40 -10.50
C GLU A 721 5.37 3.92 -9.23
N VAL A 722 5.17 4.85 -8.31
CA VAL A 722 4.41 4.70 -7.07
C VAL A 722 3.18 5.62 -7.10
N PRO A 723 2.24 5.51 -6.17
CA PRO A 723 1.10 6.42 -6.12
C PRO A 723 1.53 7.90 -6.17
N MET A 724 1.19 8.60 -7.25
CA MET A 724 1.51 10.02 -7.50
C MET A 724 3.01 10.37 -7.46
N GLY A 725 3.88 9.43 -7.85
CA GLY A 725 5.32 9.67 -7.89
C GLY A 725 6.09 8.63 -8.68
N VAL A 726 7.37 8.91 -8.90
CA VAL A 726 8.33 7.97 -9.47
C VAL A 726 9.56 7.95 -8.59
N VAL A 727 9.96 6.79 -8.11
CA VAL A 727 11.07 6.62 -7.18
C VAL A 727 12.22 5.83 -7.78
N GLN A 728 13.44 6.16 -7.39
CA GLN A 728 14.66 5.43 -7.72
C GLN A 728 14.98 4.44 -6.61
N VAL A 729 15.13 3.16 -6.98
CA VAL A 729 15.54 2.11 -6.05
C VAL A 729 16.80 2.50 -5.27
N GLY A 730 16.74 2.37 -3.95
CA GLY A 730 17.86 2.62 -3.05
C GLY A 730 18.21 4.09 -2.81
N LYS A 731 17.56 5.05 -3.50
CA LYS A 731 17.79 6.48 -3.34
C LYS A 731 16.59 7.19 -2.73
N ASP A 732 15.41 7.03 -3.35
CA ASP A 732 14.18 7.69 -2.92
C ASP A 732 13.34 6.76 -2.00
N GLU A 733 13.95 5.66 -1.55
CA GLU A 733 13.39 4.74 -0.59
C GLU A 733 13.76 5.13 0.84
N LEU A 734 13.01 4.64 1.81
CA LEU A 734 13.08 5.08 3.20
C LEU A 734 14.51 5.10 3.76
N ASN A 735 14.92 6.24 4.27
CA ASN A 735 16.28 6.52 4.76
C ASN A 735 16.51 6.11 6.25
N ILE A 736 15.63 5.30 6.81
CA ILE A 736 15.73 4.81 8.18
C ILE A 736 16.31 3.40 8.19
N GLN A 737 17.11 3.09 9.22
CA GLN A 737 17.58 1.72 9.43
C GLN A 737 16.40 0.77 9.58
N PRO A 738 16.46 -0.44 9.00
CA PRO A 738 15.47 -1.45 9.25
C PRO A 738 15.44 -1.75 10.75
N GLY A 739 14.27 -2.05 11.25
CA GLY A 739 14.08 -2.31 12.68
C GLY A 739 12.61 -2.53 12.97
N GLY A 740 12.33 -2.71 14.23
CA GLY A 740 11.02 -3.11 14.69
C GLY A 740 11.01 -4.60 14.97
N TRP A 741 10.10 -4.99 15.83
CA TRP A 741 9.92 -6.37 16.20
C TRP A 741 8.68 -6.93 15.51
N ALA A 742 8.81 -8.13 14.97
CA ALA A 742 7.72 -8.86 14.36
C ALA A 742 7.59 -10.24 15.02
N TRP A 743 6.53 -10.95 14.75
CA TRP A 743 6.33 -12.32 15.22
C TRP A 743 7.49 -13.22 14.76
N GLY A 744 8.35 -13.60 15.71
CA GLY A 744 9.50 -14.47 15.45
C GLY A 744 10.72 -13.83 14.82
N GLY A 745 10.77 -12.51 14.63
CA GLY A 745 11.94 -11.87 14.07
C GLY A 745 11.88 -10.34 14.06
N THR A 746 12.95 -9.74 13.55
CA THR A 746 13.04 -8.30 13.32
C THR A 746 13.00 -8.01 11.82
N TYR A 747 12.52 -6.84 11.44
CA TYR A 747 12.64 -6.33 10.07
C TYR A 747 14.10 -5.97 9.80
N VAL A 748 14.87 -6.93 9.31
CA VAL A 748 16.33 -6.81 9.18
C VAL A 748 16.79 -6.35 7.80
N HIS A 749 15.91 -6.41 6.80
CA HIS A 749 16.28 -6.03 5.44
C HIS A 749 16.13 -4.52 5.25
N HIS A 750 17.18 -3.90 4.76
CA HIS A 750 17.09 -2.52 4.27
C HIS A 750 16.16 -2.49 3.04
N PRO A 751 15.32 -1.45 2.85
CA PRO A 751 14.45 -1.35 1.68
C PRO A 751 15.16 -1.61 0.35
N LYS A 752 16.38 -1.08 0.16
CA LYS A 752 17.20 -1.33 -1.05
C LYS A 752 17.57 -2.79 -1.29
N ASP A 753 17.58 -3.63 -0.25
CA ASP A 753 17.93 -5.05 -0.33
C ASP A 753 16.67 -5.93 -0.41
N SER A 754 15.50 -5.32 -0.29
CA SER A 754 14.21 -6.00 -0.45
C SER A 754 13.78 -5.91 -1.91
N HIS A 755 13.23 -6.96 -2.44
CA HIS A 755 12.62 -7.04 -3.76
C HIS A 755 11.62 -8.20 -3.78
N PRO A 756 10.58 -8.18 -4.59
CA PRO A 756 10.23 -7.22 -5.65
C PRO A 756 9.68 -5.89 -5.13
N ARG A 757 9.03 -5.12 -6.03
CA ARG A 757 8.33 -3.86 -5.73
C ARG A 757 6.89 -3.91 -6.21
N GLU A 758 6.01 -3.27 -5.46
CA GLU A 758 4.74 -2.82 -6.01
C GLU A 758 4.98 -1.65 -6.96
N ILE A 759 4.30 -1.67 -8.10
CA ILE A 759 4.39 -0.62 -9.09
C ILE A 759 3.00 -0.17 -9.54
N GLN A 760 2.88 1.07 -9.97
CA GLN A 760 1.68 1.53 -10.65
C GLN A 760 1.70 1.11 -12.12
N ASN A 761 2.17 1.89 -13.04
CA ASN A 761 2.10 1.58 -14.46
C ASN A 761 3.39 0.96 -15.00
N PHE A 762 4.56 1.34 -14.49
CA PHE A 762 5.79 0.94 -15.12
C PHE A 762 6.98 0.78 -14.16
N ILE A 763 7.98 0.04 -14.64
CA ILE A 763 9.35 0.00 -14.14
C ILE A 763 10.32 0.29 -15.29
N SER A 764 11.38 1.02 -15.02
CA SER A 764 12.37 1.44 -16.01
C SER A 764 13.79 1.24 -15.51
N ALA A 765 14.66 0.72 -16.35
CA ALA A 765 16.10 0.68 -16.12
C ALA A 765 16.83 1.57 -17.11
N SER A 766 17.79 2.39 -16.64
CA SER A 766 18.55 3.26 -17.51
C SER A 766 20.01 3.39 -17.08
N GLY A 767 20.90 3.57 -18.04
CA GLY A 767 22.34 3.75 -17.86
C GLY A 767 23.10 3.53 -19.16
N SER A 768 24.32 4.00 -19.24
CA SER A 768 25.20 3.84 -20.43
C SER A 768 24.59 4.30 -21.74
N GLY A 769 23.75 5.35 -21.69
CA GLY A 769 23.06 5.92 -22.85
C GLY A 769 21.92 5.05 -23.40
N LEU A 770 21.38 4.15 -22.60
CA LEU A 770 20.23 3.28 -22.89
C LEU A 770 19.21 3.43 -21.76
N GLY A 771 17.95 3.48 -22.11
CA GLY A 771 16.82 3.32 -21.21
C GLY A 771 15.86 2.28 -21.76
N VAL A 772 15.26 1.50 -20.87
CA VAL A 772 14.21 0.54 -21.21
C VAL A 772 13.10 0.69 -20.21
N THR A 773 11.88 0.90 -20.68
CA THR A 773 10.68 0.98 -19.85
C THR A 773 9.75 -0.18 -20.16
N MET A 774 9.39 -0.93 -19.14
CA MET A 774 8.36 -1.98 -19.14
C MET A 774 7.11 -1.44 -18.48
N SER A 775 6.03 -1.34 -19.24
CA SER A 775 4.68 -1.14 -18.65
C SER A 775 4.07 -2.47 -18.30
N SER A 776 3.36 -2.56 -17.20
CA SER A 776 2.88 -3.81 -16.61
C SER A 776 1.40 -3.76 -16.25
N CYS A 777 0.66 -4.81 -16.63
CA CYS A 777 -0.70 -5.02 -16.14
C CYS A 777 -0.73 -5.56 -14.69
N VAL A 778 0.39 -6.16 -14.22
CA VAL A 778 0.49 -6.68 -12.84
C VAL A 778 1.13 -5.66 -11.92
N ALA A 779 0.72 -5.68 -10.66
CA ALA A 779 1.15 -4.71 -9.66
C ALA A 779 2.53 -5.00 -9.07
N VAL A 780 3.13 -6.16 -9.33
CA VAL A 780 4.41 -6.57 -8.74
C VAL A 780 5.44 -6.77 -9.82
N ALA A 781 6.54 -6.02 -9.72
CA ALA A 781 7.67 -6.06 -10.62
C ALA A 781 8.99 -6.30 -9.86
N ASP A 782 9.98 -6.83 -10.55
CA ASP A 782 11.32 -7.07 -10.03
C ASP A 782 12.35 -6.61 -11.05
N TRP A 783 13.61 -6.45 -10.65
CA TRP A 783 14.75 -6.14 -11.51
C TRP A 783 15.98 -7.01 -11.22
N VAL A 784 15.84 -7.91 -10.24
CA VAL A 784 16.90 -8.83 -9.81
C VAL A 784 16.67 -10.20 -10.43
N ASP A 785 17.74 -10.82 -10.93
CA ASP A 785 17.70 -12.16 -11.49
C ASP A 785 17.00 -13.15 -10.55
N PRO A 786 15.94 -13.83 -10.98
CA PRO A 786 15.17 -14.73 -10.12
C PRO A 786 15.94 -15.97 -9.69
N SER A 787 17.04 -16.31 -10.34
CA SER A 787 17.87 -17.47 -9.99
C SER A 787 18.79 -17.25 -8.79
N ARG A 788 18.82 -16.03 -8.21
CA ARG A 788 19.73 -15.59 -7.16
C ARG A 788 21.22 -15.56 -7.52
N GLU A 789 21.58 -15.96 -8.69
CA GLU A 789 22.86 -15.59 -9.27
C GLU A 789 22.70 -14.16 -9.77
N ILE A 790 23.14 -13.20 -8.97
CA ILE A 790 22.97 -11.79 -9.28
C ILE A 790 23.63 -11.51 -10.62
N ALA A 791 22.81 -11.31 -11.65
CA ALA A 791 23.30 -10.82 -12.93
C ALA A 791 23.90 -9.42 -12.73
N SER A 792 24.96 -9.12 -13.47
CA SER A 792 25.59 -7.78 -13.46
C SER A 792 24.75 -6.72 -14.18
N TYR A 793 23.57 -7.07 -14.68
CA TYR A 793 22.65 -6.23 -15.44
C TYR A 793 21.22 -6.42 -14.90
N PRO A 794 20.35 -5.42 -15.01
CA PRO A 794 18.97 -5.54 -14.56
C PRO A 794 18.19 -6.51 -15.45
N VAL A 795 17.39 -7.36 -14.79
CA VAL A 795 16.39 -8.22 -15.44
C VAL A 795 15.04 -7.72 -15.00
N LEU A 796 14.43 -6.80 -15.76
CA LEU A 796 13.08 -6.32 -15.44
C LEU A 796 12.09 -7.47 -15.56
N GLN A 797 11.19 -7.59 -14.58
CA GLN A 797 10.24 -8.69 -14.52
C GLN A 797 8.87 -8.20 -14.09
N GLY A 798 7.82 -8.80 -14.67
CA GLY A 798 6.50 -8.81 -14.06
C GLY A 798 6.24 -10.16 -13.39
N VAL A 799 5.76 -10.14 -12.14
CA VAL A 799 5.35 -11.36 -11.43
C VAL A 799 3.89 -11.63 -11.76
N LEU A 800 3.63 -12.65 -12.59
CA LEU A 800 2.33 -12.93 -13.17
C LEU A 800 1.33 -13.45 -12.14
N LEU A 801 1.63 -14.60 -11.58
CA LEU A 801 0.85 -15.20 -10.50
C LEU A 801 1.72 -16.09 -9.61
N SER A 802 1.22 -16.33 -8.40
CA SER A 802 1.80 -17.29 -7.46
C SER A 802 0.71 -18.19 -6.90
N SER A 803 0.88 -19.51 -7.00
CA SER A 803 0.12 -20.47 -6.21
C SER A 803 0.72 -20.55 -4.83
N HIS A 804 -0.01 -20.07 -3.82
CA HIS A 804 0.54 -19.79 -2.50
C HIS A 804 -0.38 -20.28 -1.37
N LYS A 805 0.17 -20.49 -0.19
CA LYS A 805 -0.58 -20.76 1.04
C LYS A 805 -0.71 -19.48 1.87
N SER A 806 -1.80 -19.33 2.62
CA SER A 806 -1.98 -18.18 3.50
C SER A 806 -0.78 -17.99 4.45
N CYS A 807 -0.54 -16.77 4.89
CA CYS A 807 0.68 -16.40 5.62
C CYS A 807 0.93 -17.19 6.90
N HIS A 808 -0.11 -17.55 7.64
CA HIS A 808 0.03 -18.33 8.88
C HIS A 808 0.01 -19.84 8.68
N GLY A 809 -0.04 -20.31 7.44
CA GLY A 809 -0.16 -21.73 7.17
C GLY A 809 -1.48 -22.32 7.66
N GLU A 810 -2.46 -21.49 7.96
CA GLU A 810 -3.72 -21.85 8.59
C GLU A 810 -4.75 -22.46 7.64
N GLY A 811 -4.31 -22.84 6.45
CA GLY A 811 -5.07 -23.82 5.72
C GLY A 811 -5.45 -23.50 4.30
N ASN A 812 -5.52 -22.25 3.89
CA ASN A 812 -6.01 -21.93 2.56
C ASN A 812 -4.88 -21.90 1.52
N TRP A 813 -5.04 -22.69 0.47
CA TRP A 813 -4.19 -22.63 -0.70
C TRP A 813 -4.86 -21.80 -1.79
N TYR A 814 -4.16 -20.81 -2.29
CA TYR A 814 -4.55 -20.04 -3.47
C TYR A 814 -3.98 -20.72 -4.71
N HIS A 815 -4.68 -21.74 -5.19
CA HIS A 815 -4.22 -22.58 -6.29
C HIS A 815 -4.19 -21.85 -7.63
N GLN A 816 -5.11 -20.92 -7.85
CA GLN A 816 -5.29 -20.16 -9.08
C GLN A 816 -5.32 -21.07 -10.33
N LYS A 817 -6.06 -22.19 -10.25
CA LYS A 817 -6.25 -23.11 -11.37
C LYS A 817 -6.94 -22.42 -12.54
N GLY A 818 -6.58 -22.80 -13.76
CA GLY A 818 -7.29 -22.37 -14.96
C GLY A 818 -6.41 -21.60 -15.95
N THR A 819 -7.06 -20.75 -16.73
CA THR A 819 -6.40 -19.97 -17.77
C THR A 819 -6.32 -18.51 -17.38
N HIS A 820 -5.12 -17.92 -17.50
CA HIS A 820 -4.80 -16.56 -17.08
C HIS A 820 -4.15 -15.78 -18.22
N HIS A 821 -4.44 -14.48 -18.31
CA HIS A 821 -3.95 -13.61 -19.38
C HIS A 821 -3.23 -12.40 -18.78
N PHE A 822 -2.06 -12.08 -19.34
CA PHE A 822 -1.24 -10.96 -18.89
C PHE A 822 -0.73 -10.19 -20.11
N HIS A 823 -0.65 -8.87 -19.98
CA HIS A 823 -0.19 -7.97 -21.01
C HIS A 823 0.93 -7.07 -20.52
N PHE A 824 1.98 -6.94 -21.31
CA PHE A 824 3.12 -6.06 -21.04
C PHE A 824 3.48 -5.30 -22.30
N SER A 825 3.98 -4.09 -22.14
CA SER A 825 4.52 -3.29 -23.23
C SER A 825 5.95 -2.87 -22.93
N LEU A 826 6.79 -2.85 -23.94
CA LEU A 826 8.20 -2.49 -23.83
C LEU A 826 8.57 -1.42 -24.84
N THR A 827 9.40 -0.46 -24.42
CA THR A 827 10.08 0.48 -25.29
C THR A 827 11.53 0.69 -24.87
N SER A 828 12.39 1.02 -25.83
CA SER A 828 13.74 1.51 -25.57
C SER A 828 13.85 2.99 -25.91
N HIS A 829 14.66 3.72 -25.15
CA HIS A 829 14.80 5.17 -25.29
C HIS A 829 16.20 5.61 -24.85
N GLN A 830 16.50 6.88 -25.00
CA GLN A 830 17.71 7.48 -24.42
C GLN A 830 17.69 7.35 -22.91
N GLU A 831 18.85 7.40 -22.28
CA GLU A 831 19.02 7.30 -20.82
C GLU A 831 18.09 8.26 -20.04
N GLY A 832 17.56 7.77 -18.93
CA GLY A 832 16.69 8.48 -18.02
C GLY A 832 15.22 8.07 -18.13
N TRP A 833 14.58 7.73 -16.99
CA TRP A 833 13.20 7.25 -16.92
C TRP A 833 12.17 8.21 -17.53
N LYS A 834 12.44 9.52 -17.48
CA LYS A 834 11.55 10.56 -18.03
C LYS A 834 11.25 10.39 -19.51
N LYS A 835 12.15 9.76 -20.25
CA LYS A 835 11.98 9.46 -21.68
C LYS A 835 10.97 8.33 -21.93
N GLY A 836 10.78 7.46 -20.94
CA GLY A 836 9.82 6.36 -20.98
C GLY A 836 8.52 6.63 -20.21
N TYR A 837 8.37 7.79 -19.54
CA TYR A 837 7.25 8.08 -18.64
C TYR A 837 5.89 8.01 -19.32
N GLN A 838 5.68 8.81 -20.36
CA GLN A 838 4.39 8.81 -21.08
C GLN A 838 4.06 7.43 -21.64
N PHE A 839 5.05 6.75 -22.25
CA PHE A 839 4.86 5.38 -22.71
C PHE A 839 4.40 4.44 -21.59
N GLY A 840 5.06 4.51 -20.43
CA GLY A 840 4.75 3.67 -19.27
C GLY A 840 3.31 3.84 -18.80
N VAL A 841 2.84 5.08 -18.70
CA VAL A 841 1.46 5.40 -18.30
C VAL A 841 0.47 5.01 -19.39
N GLU A 842 0.69 5.42 -20.64
CA GLU A 842 -0.23 5.22 -21.77
C GLU A 842 -0.54 3.75 -22.04
N ALA A 843 0.38 2.84 -21.76
CA ALA A 843 0.17 1.43 -22.07
C ALA A 843 -0.99 0.80 -21.27
N ASN A 844 -1.26 1.29 -20.08
CA ASN A 844 -2.39 0.86 -19.23
C ASN A 844 -3.64 1.75 -19.36
N HIS A 845 -3.59 2.80 -20.17
CA HIS A 845 -4.71 3.70 -20.44
C HIS A 845 -5.16 3.52 -21.90
N PRO A 846 -6.18 2.71 -22.20
CA PRO A 846 -6.66 2.57 -23.57
C PRO A 846 -7.30 3.89 -24.06
N LEU A 847 -7.30 4.13 -25.36
CA LEU A 847 -8.24 5.07 -25.95
C LEU A 847 -9.63 4.43 -25.99
N PHE A 848 -10.64 5.15 -25.53
CA PHE A 848 -12.00 4.66 -25.56
C PHE A 848 -12.65 5.01 -26.89
N SER A 849 -13.45 4.11 -27.46
CA SER A 849 -14.17 4.36 -28.71
C SER A 849 -15.67 4.16 -28.53
N CYS A 850 -16.44 5.11 -29.02
CA CYS A 850 -17.88 5.02 -29.01
C CYS A 850 -18.45 5.33 -30.40
N ARG A 851 -19.44 4.55 -30.85
CA ARG A 851 -20.06 4.70 -32.15
C ARG A 851 -21.23 5.67 -32.10
N LYS A 852 -21.30 6.60 -33.05
CA LYS A 852 -22.42 7.51 -33.19
C LYS A 852 -23.66 6.78 -33.71
N GLU A 853 -24.73 6.73 -32.93
CA GLU A 853 -25.96 6.05 -33.28
C GLU A 853 -27.06 6.99 -33.79
N ASN A 854 -27.13 8.24 -33.31
CA ASN A 854 -28.24 9.17 -33.58
C ASN A 854 -27.78 10.60 -33.86
N GLY A 855 -28.53 11.30 -34.66
CA GLY A 855 -28.66 12.76 -34.77
C GLY A 855 -27.41 13.52 -35.25
N THR A 856 -27.60 14.83 -35.41
CA THR A 856 -26.54 15.83 -35.60
C THR A 856 -26.42 16.60 -34.29
N GLY A 857 -25.22 16.67 -33.71
CA GLY A 857 -24.94 17.44 -32.51
C GLY A 857 -24.36 18.82 -32.81
N SER A 858 -24.05 19.59 -31.80
CA SER A 858 -23.45 20.92 -31.84
C SER A 858 -21.94 20.94 -31.54
N LEU A 859 -21.42 19.91 -30.88
CA LEU A 859 -20.01 19.84 -30.52
C LEU A 859 -19.12 19.57 -31.76
N PRO A 860 -17.92 20.16 -31.83
CA PRO A 860 -17.01 20.01 -32.98
C PRO A 860 -16.57 18.54 -33.17
N ALA A 861 -16.03 18.23 -34.36
CA ALA A 861 -15.56 16.88 -34.69
C ALA A 861 -14.32 16.45 -33.90
N ALA A 862 -13.59 17.37 -33.30
CA ALA A 862 -12.49 17.12 -32.38
C ALA A 862 -12.46 18.25 -31.34
N GLN A 863 -12.25 17.90 -30.06
CA GLN A 863 -12.21 18.87 -28.95
C GLN A 863 -11.39 18.33 -27.80
N SER A 864 -10.66 19.23 -27.15
CA SER A 864 -10.10 19.01 -25.79
C SER A 864 -11.01 19.68 -24.76
N PHE A 865 -11.30 19.00 -23.67
CA PHE A 865 -12.01 19.57 -22.53
C PHE A 865 -11.04 20.18 -21.50
N LEU A 866 -9.79 19.74 -21.49
CA LEU A 866 -8.76 20.30 -20.65
C LEU A 866 -7.37 20.05 -21.26
N GLN A 867 -6.55 21.10 -21.30
CA GLN A 867 -5.15 21.00 -21.72
C GLN A 867 -4.25 21.47 -20.57
N VAL A 868 -3.18 20.74 -20.33
CA VAL A 868 -2.11 21.11 -19.39
C VAL A 868 -0.83 21.36 -20.21
N SER A 869 -0.12 22.45 -19.92
CA SER A 869 1.05 22.86 -20.69
C SER A 869 2.27 21.95 -20.53
N ASP A 870 2.34 21.18 -19.45
CA ASP A 870 3.50 20.34 -19.11
C ASP A 870 3.10 18.85 -19.09
N PRO A 871 3.83 17.97 -19.81
CA PRO A 871 3.50 16.55 -19.92
C PRO A 871 3.78 15.73 -18.65
N PHE A 872 4.50 16.31 -17.68
CA PHE A 872 4.72 15.71 -16.36
C PHE A 872 3.74 16.24 -15.28
N VAL A 873 2.74 17.01 -15.69
CA VAL A 873 1.64 17.39 -14.81
C VAL A 873 0.41 16.59 -15.20
N GLY A 874 0.14 15.57 -14.41
CA GLY A 874 -1.02 14.71 -14.60
C GLY A 874 -2.29 15.32 -14.01
N VAL A 875 -3.43 15.00 -14.61
CA VAL A 875 -4.76 15.28 -14.02
C VAL A 875 -5.25 14.01 -13.37
N SER A 876 -5.36 14.00 -12.03
CA SER A 876 -5.80 12.81 -11.31
C SER A 876 -7.31 12.75 -11.11
N VAL A 877 -7.99 13.89 -11.07
CA VAL A 877 -9.44 13.94 -10.96
C VAL A 877 -10.03 15.21 -11.58
N ILE A 878 -11.17 15.06 -12.20
CA ILE A 878 -12.10 16.14 -12.55
C ILE A 878 -13.50 15.66 -12.16
N LYS A 879 -14.12 16.35 -11.22
CA LYS A 879 -15.45 15.97 -10.75
C LYS A 879 -16.28 17.18 -10.36
N LYS A 880 -17.57 17.00 -10.20
CA LYS A 880 -18.45 18.01 -9.60
C LYS A 880 -18.10 18.19 -8.12
N THR A 881 -18.13 19.44 -7.63
CA THR A 881 -18.04 19.73 -6.19
C THR A 881 -19.19 19.09 -5.40
N ASP A 882 -18.97 18.86 -4.14
CA ASP A 882 -20.01 18.32 -3.28
C ASP A 882 -21.09 19.36 -3.00
N ASP A 883 -20.70 20.59 -2.82
CA ASP A 883 -21.56 21.75 -2.68
C ASP A 883 -21.68 22.54 -4.00
N GLY A 884 -22.88 22.94 -4.36
CA GLY A 884 -23.12 23.74 -5.55
C GLY A 884 -22.83 23.02 -6.88
N ASN A 885 -22.74 23.78 -7.96
CA ASN A 885 -22.58 23.32 -9.34
C ASN A 885 -21.24 23.82 -9.92
N ASN A 886 -20.14 23.48 -9.25
CA ASN A 886 -18.79 23.82 -9.64
C ASN A 886 -17.99 22.55 -9.92
N LEU A 887 -16.74 22.69 -10.40
CA LEU A 887 -15.86 21.57 -10.67
C LEU A 887 -14.65 21.57 -9.72
N ILE A 888 -14.20 20.39 -9.36
CA ILE A 888 -12.88 20.14 -8.77
C ILE A 888 -11.96 19.63 -9.87
N ILE A 889 -10.75 20.17 -9.91
CA ILE A 889 -9.63 19.57 -10.64
C ILE A 889 -8.48 19.33 -9.69
N ARG A 890 -7.80 18.17 -9.84
CA ARG A 890 -6.59 17.83 -9.09
C ARG A 890 -5.47 17.53 -10.05
N LEU A 891 -4.34 18.20 -9.82
CA LEU A 891 -3.13 18.09 -10.62
C LEU A 891 -2.00 17.51 -9.78
N VAL A 892 -1.13 16.71 -10.40
CA VAL A 892 0.01 16.08 -9.77
C VAL A 892 1.27 16.33 -10.59
N GLU A 893 2.29 16.90 -9.97
CA GLU A 893 3.61 17.11 -10.57
C GLU A 893 4.47 15.85 -10.37
N MET A 894 4.88 15.23 -11.50
CA MET A 894 5.55 13.91 -11.52
C MET A 894 7.06 13.98 -11.81
N GLU A 895 7.59 15.12 -12.26
CA GLU A 895 9.00 15.26 -12.65
C GLU A 895 9.94 15.60 -11.48
N GLY A 896 9.40 16.12 -10.38
CA GLY A 896 10.15 16.61 -9.24
C GLY A 896 10.74 18.01 -9.46
N LYS A 897 10.00 18.92 -10.13
CA LYS A 897 10.43 20.30 -10.43
C LYS A 897 9.35 21.32 -10.13
N ASP A 898 9.78 22.46 -9.61
CA ASP A 898 8.91 23.64 -9.55
C ASP A 898 8.63 24.14 -10.98
N LYS A 899 7.36 24.44 -11.27
CA LYS A 899 6.91 24.80 -12.63
C LYS A 899 5.90 25.93 -12.63
N GLU A 900 5.84 26.66 -13.74
CA GLU A 900 4.66 27.43 -14.14
C GLU A 900 3.78 26.55 -15.02
N VAL A 901 2.56 26.34 -14.60
CA VAL A 901 1.58 25.47 -15.27
C VAL A 901 0.46 26.33 -15.84
N GLU A 902 0.13 26.07 -17.11
CA GLU A 902 -1.03 26.63 -17.76
C GLU A 902 -2.08 25.52 -17.96
N VAL A 903 -3.31 25.78 -17.51
CA VAL A 903 -4.46 24.92 -17.74
C VAL A 903 -5.45 25.66 -18.62
N THR A 904 -5.81 25.08 -19.76
CA THR A 904 -6.79 25.64 -20.68
C THR A 904 -8.07 24.82 -20.66
N LEU A 905 -9.20 25.49 -20.47
CA LEU A 905 -10.55 24.93 -20.34
C LEU A 905 -11.40 25.24 -21.60
N PRO A 906 -12.48 24.51 -21.87
CA PRO A 906 -13.35 24.72 -23.03
C PRO A 906 -14.20 25.99 -22.87
N GLN A 907 -14.54 26.37 -21.65
CA GLN A 907 -15.37 27.50 -21.30
C GLN A 907 -14.68 28.42 -20.30
N GLU A 908 -15.15 29.66 -20.20
CA GLU A 908 -14.67 30.61 -19.19
C GLU A 908 -15.22 30.27 -17.81
N ILE A 909 -14.36 30.42 -16.84
CA ILE A 909 -14.72 30.30 -15.41
C ILE A 909 -14.71 31.67 -14.75
N LYS A 910 -15.44 31.78 -13.64
CA LYS A 910 -15.59 33.01 -12.86
C LYS A 910 -14.40 33.22 -11.93
N GLU A 911 -14.00 32.18 -11.22
CA GLU A 911 -13.01 32.24 -10.16
C GLU A 911 -12.36 30.87 -9.95
N VAL A 912 -11.13 30.86 -9.44
CA VAL A 912 -10.43 29.65 -8.98
C VAL A 912 -10.18 29.76 -7.48
N VAL A 913 -10.49 28.71 -6.75
CA VAL A 913 -10.21 28.57 -5.32
C VAL A 913 -9.31 27.37 -5.11
N ARG A 914 -8.15 27.56 -4.46
CA ARG A 914 -7.34 26.42 -4.00
C ARG A 914 -8.06 25.76 -2.85
N THR A 915 -8.10 24.43 -2.85
CA THR A 915 -8.70 23.62 -1.78
C THR A 915 -7.69 22.60 -1.27
N ASN A 916 -7.91 22.11 -0.09
CA ASN A 916 -7.25 20.90 0.37
C ASN A 916 -7.81 19.65 -0.37
N LEU A 917 -7.26 18.45 -0.07
CA LEU A 917 -7.66 17.23 -0.78
C LEU A 917 -9.08 16.74 -0.47
N ILE A 918 -9.68 17.21 0.61
CA ILE A 918 -11.10 16.95 0.95
C ILE A 918 -12.02 18.10 0.55
N GLU A 919 -11.54 19.00 -0.33
CA GLU A 919 -12.29 20.08 -0.98
C GLU A 919 -12.68 21.26 -0.08
N GLU A 920 -12.02 21.44 1.07
CA GLU A 920 -12.18 22.64 1.89
C GLU A 920 -11.41 23.82 1.28
N GLU A 921 -12.05 24.98 1.18
CA GLU A 921 -11.47 26.19 0.60
C GLU A 921 -10.32 26.72 1.47
N GLU A 922 -9.15 26.95 0.85
CA GLU A 922 -7.95 27.47 1.51
C GLU A 922 -7.63 28.91 1.04
N GLU A 923 -7.56 29.10 -0.28
CA GLU A 923 -7.14 30.36 -0.87
C GLU A 923 -7.89 30.70 -2.16
N ARG A 924 -8.43 31.90 -2.25
CA ARG A 924 -9.00 32.42 -3.50
C ARG A 924 -7.90 32.97 -4.38
N LEU A 925 -7.75 32.38 -5.55
CA LEU A 925 -6.77 32.82 -6.52
C LEU A 925 -7.38 33.90 -7.41
N ASN A 926 -6.61 34.93 -7.73
CA ASN A 926 -7.07 35.97 -8.66
C ASN A 926 -6.94 35.51 -10.13
N LEU A 927 -7.62 34.40 -10.43
CA LEU A 927 -7.62 33.76 -11.74
C LEU A 927 -9.05 33.60 -12.26
N SER A 928 -9.23 33.90 -13.52
CA SER A 928 -10.50 33.74 -14.23
C SER A 928 -10.28 33.58 -15.74
N GLY A 929 -11.34 33.27 -16.49
CA GLY A 929 -11.25 33.11 -17.94
C GLY A 929 -11.08 31.64 -18.36
N LYS A 930 -10.55 31.41 -19.57
CA LYS A 930 -10.34 30.05 -20.11
C LYS A 930 -8.96 29.48 -19.81
N THR A 931 -7.98 30.34 -19.62
CA THR A 931 -6.58 29.92 -19.41
C THR A 931 -6.11 30.36 -18.04
N LEU A 932 -5.77 29.38 -17.22
CA LEU A 932 -5.33 29.56 -15.84
C LEU A 932 -3.82 29.36 -15.79
N ARG A 933 -3.09 30.30 -15.16
CA ARG A 933 -1.62 30.18 -14.96
C ARG A 933 -1.31 30.28 -13.49
N PHE A 934 -0.55 29.33 -12.99
CA PHE A 934 -0.14 29.28 -11.59
C PHE A 934 1.19 28.56 -11.41
N LYS A 935 1.82 28.76 -10.27
CA LYS A 935 3.04 28.03 -9.88
C LYS A 935 2.64 26.74 -9.18
N MET A 936 3.29 25.66 -9.57
CA MET A 936 3.17 24.36 -8.95
C MET A 936 4.54 23.92 -8.42
N GLY A 937 4.60 23.51 -7.15
CA GLY A 937 5.81 23.01 -6.51
C GLY A 937 6.20 21.63 -7.04
N HIS A 938 7.46 21.26 -6.85
CA HIS A 938 7.94 19.91 -7.16
C HIS A 938 7.16 18.84 -6.36
N HIS A 939 6.80 17.78 -7.04
CA HIS A 939 6.00 16.66 -6.49
C HIS A 939 4.67 17.08 -5.84
N ALA A 940 4.19 18.28 -6.12
CA ALA A 940 2.98 18.80 -5.50
C ALA A 940 1.72 18.12 -6.03
N ILE A 941 0.78 17.89 -5.13
CA ILE A 941 -0.61 17.52 -5.42
C ILE A 941 -1.44 18.77 -5.13
N GLU A 942 -2.00 19.39 -6.16
CA GLU A 942 -2.77 20.63 -6.04
C GLU A 942 -4.23 20.40 -6.44
N THR A 943 -5.15 20.90 -5.63
CA THR A 943 -6.58 20.78 -5.88
C THR A 943 -7.21 22.16 -6.00
N PHE A 944 -8.04 22.35 -7.03
CA PHE A 944 -8.70 23.60 -7.31
C PHE A 944 -10.19 23.40 -7.53
N LYS A 945 -10.97 24.27 -6.90
CA LYS A 945 -12.39 24.45 -7.20
C LYS A 945 -12.52 25.53 -8.30
N LEU A 946 -13.09 25.15 -9.41
CA LEU A 946 -13.41 26.04 -10.52
C LEU A 946 -14.85 26.55 -10.34
N VAL A 947 -15.00 27.81 -9.99
CA VAL A 947 -16.32 28.45 -9.89
C VAL A 947 -16.78 28.79 -11.29
N LEU A 948 -17.83 28.15 -11.75
CA LEU A 948 -18.36 28.28 -13.10
C LEU A 948 -19.15 29.58 -13.26
N LYS A 949 -19.29 30.09 -14.53
CA LYS A 949 -20.11 31.26 -14.85
C LYS A 949 -21.59 30.94 -14.88
#